data_2a986d5190f757e40eeec7fe66c90bd5
#
_entry.id   2a986d5190f757e40eeec7fe66c90bd5
#
_cell.length_a   1.000
_cell.length_b   1.000
_cell.length_c   1.000
_cell.angle_alpha   90.00
_cell.angle_beta   90.00
_cell.angle_gamma   90.00
#
_symmetry.space_group_name_H-M   'P 1'
#
loop_
_entity.id
_entity.type
_entity.pdbx_description
1 polymer ?
#
loop_
_entity_poly.entity_id
_entity_poly.type
_entity_poly.pdbx_seq_one_letter_code
_entity_poly.pdbx_strand_id
1 'polypeptide(L)'
;MTERYNPADIEKKWQQKWEADGLYHTGDDGHTKFYFLTMLPYTSGDIHAGHWYNYTGPDIQARYRRMRGLNVFFPIGFDAFGLPAENAAIRQGIHPHKWTYENIDRMRRQLKSMGTMFDWTSEVITSDPEFYRWNQWLFLKFYEKGLAYRALAPANWCPSCQTVLANEQVLPDGTCERCHTAVTHRDLEQWFFRITDYADELLDFSGIDWPERVVTMQRNWIGRSEGVQIAFGLPDSIGAGVEEKELQVFTTRPDTVFGVTFMVLAPEHPLVPLVTTPDRRAQVDAYVEQARRRTEIERLSTDTAKTGVFTGAFCKNLLSGEDVPIWIADYALLWYGTGAVMGVPAHDQRDFEFAQQYDIPVRVVIAPPQWDGEPLENAYIDPGVMANSAQFDGLPNEKGLDAIADYVESKRWGRRSVSYRIRDWLISRQRYWGTPIPIIHCHKCGPVPVPEDQLPVLLPEDAEFKPTGESPLAGHERFAHADCPRCDGPARRETDTMDTFMDSNWYFIRYLSPHFHAGPVDPQRAANWLPVDQYTGGAEHAVMHLLYARFFWKVARDLGIVEGDEPFLRLYNQGQILGPDGQRMSKSRGNVIAPDDYVARYGADTFRCYLMFIGPWDEGGPFGTEGISGVWRWLNRVWGLALSEPRFGEAPAQAVRDVRRLTHQTIRKATEDMERFRFNTLLSALMEMTNGLLRHRDSGTVDRETWNEGIQSLLLMLAPIAPHISEELWARTGRPYSVHTQAWPAWDPELTQEDEITLVVQVNGKLRDRIQAPADIDEARAKELALASPRVQKFIEQTQVAKVIYVPG
;
A
#
# COMPACT_ATOMS: atom_id res chain seq x y z
N MET A 1 29.02 -15.91 40.74
CA MET A 1 28.91 -15.24 39.41
C MET A 1 27.52 -15.50 38.91
N THR A 2 26.69 -14.48 38.73
CA THR A 2 25.39 -14.62 38.12
C THR A 2 25.57 -15.12 36.68
N GLU A 3 24.88 -16.20 36.35
CA GLU A 3 24.83 -16.76 35.00
C GLU A 3 24.42 -15.63 34.01
N ARG A 4 25.14 -15.51 32.89
CA ARG A 4 24.83 -14.49 31.87
C ARG A 4 23.77 -15.00 30.94
N TYR A 5 22.96 -14.09 30.38
CA TYR A 5 22.02 -14.39 29.31
C TYR A 5 22.77 -14.96 28.09
N ASN A 6 22.43 -16.19 27.72
CA ASN A 6 22.95 -16.86 26.51
C ASN A 6 21.80 -17.06 25.49
N PRO A 7 21.65 -16.17 24.51
CA PRO A 7 20.54 -16.26 23.56
C PRO A 7 20.58 -17.53 22.71
N ALA A 8 21.75 -18.00 22.29
CA ALA A 8 21.87 -19.12 21.37
C ALA A 8 21.20 -20.42 21.88
N ASP A 9 21.35 -20.73 23.17
CA ASP A 9 20.74 -21.90 23.77
C ASP A 9 19.26 -21.66 24.12
N ILE A 10 18.95 -20.46 24.63
CA ILE A 10 17.60 -20.11 25.11
C ILE A 10 16.63 -19.99 23.96
N GLU A 11 17.01 -19.28 22.88
CA GLU A 11 16.14 -19.05 21.73
C GLU A 11 15.81 -20.36 21.02
N LYS A 12 16.79 -21.20 20.77
CA LYS A 12 16.59 -22.52 20.16
C LYS A 12 15.71 -23.42 21.03
N LYS A 13 15.93 -23.45 22.34
CA LYS A 13 15.12 -24.22 23.31
C LYS A 13 13.65 -23.84 23.20
N TRP A 14 13.34 -22.55 23.23
CA TRP A 14 11.95 -22.10 23.26
C TRP A 14 11.27 -22.20 21.91
N GLN A 15 11.95 -21.90 20.81
CA GLN A 15 11.41 -22.10 19.46
C GLN A 15 10.97 -23.56 19.25
N GLN A 16 11.84 -24.51 19.59
CA GLN A 16 11.52 -25.95 19.51
C GLN A 16 10.36 -26.34 20.41
N LYS A 17 10.30 -25.80 21.63
CA LYS A 17 9.21 -26.12 22.55
C LYS A 17 7.87 -25.54 22.07
N TRP A 18 7.84 -24.29 21.63
CA TRP A 18 6.62 -23.66 21.13
C TRP A 18 6.08 -24.36 19.88
N GLU A 19 6.97 -24.80 18.99
CA GLU A 19 6.59 -25.57 17.80
C GLU A 19 6.04 -26.95 18.20
N ALA A 20 6.73 -27.67 19.09
CA ALA A 20 6.29 -28.99 19.55
C ALA A 20 4.95 -28.97 20.30
N ASP A 21 4.70 -27.90 21.05
CA ASP A 21 3.45 -27.72 21.80
C ASP A 21 2.31 -27.14 20.95
N GLY A 22 2.58 -26.75 19.69
CA GLY A 22 1.61 -26.05 18.83
C GLY A 22 1.13 -24.73 19.44
N LEU A 23 1.99 -24.01 20.18
CA LEU A 23 1.61 -22.84 20.98
C LEU A 23 0.92 -21.75 20.17
N TYR A 24 1.27 -21.61 18.89
CA TYR A 24 0.76 -20.57 17.99
C TYR A 24 -0.25 -21.10 16.96
N HIS A 25 -0.63 -22.37 17.09
CA HIS A 25 -1.71 -22.90 16.26
C HIS A 25 -3.05 -22.27 16.67
N THR A 26 -3.79 -21.78 15.68
CA THR A 26 -5.07 -21.10 15.90
C THR A 26 -6.23 -22.03 15.60
N GLY A 27 -6.93 -22.45 16.67
CA GLY A 27 -8.18 -23.22 16.60
C GLY A 27 -9.40 -22.35 16.90
N ASP A 28 -10.58 -22.95 16.82
CA ASP A 28 -11.81 -22.32 17.28
C ASP A 28 -11.94 -22.56 18.79
N ASP A 29 -11.53 -21.59 19.59
CA ASP A 29 -11.50 -21.66 21.07
C ASP A 29 -12.63 -20.91 21.76
N GLY A 30 -13.57 -20.33 20.99
CA GLY A 30 -14.72 -19.58 21.48
C GLY A 30 -14.41 -18.14 21.90
N HIS A 31 -13.17 -17.69 21.84
CA HIS A 31 -12.81 -16.29 22.03
C HIS A 31 -13.11 -15.45 20.78
N THR A 32 -13.21 -14.13 20.99
CA THR A 32 -13.38 -13.19 19.86
C THR A 32 -12.18 -13.30 18.92
N LYS A 33 -12.46 -13.53 17.64
CA LYS A 33 -11.42 -13.65 16.60
C LYS A 33 -10.67 -12.34 16.40
N PHE A 34 -9.41 -12.47 16.05
CA PHE A 34 -8.59 -11.35 15.56
C PHE A 34 -7.65 -11.85 14.47
N TYR A 35 -7.98 -11.55 13.24
CA TYR A 35 -7.14 -11.90 12.10
C TYR A 35 -6.12 -10.79 11.86
N PHE A 36 -4.88 -11.06 12.22
CA PHE A 36 -3.75 -10.18 11.94
C PHE A 36 -3.03 -10.63 10.67
N LEU A 37 -2.83 -9.73 9.72
CA LEU A 37 -2.19 -10.04 8.46
C LEU A 37 -0.95 -9.18 8.24
N THR A 38 0.09 -9.80 7.69
CA THR A 38 1.27 -9.13 7.15
C THR A 38 1.54 -9.60 5.73
N MET A 39 2.35 -8.85 4.99
CA MET A 39 2.61 -9.14 3.59
C MET A 39 3.45 -10.40 3.40
N LEU A 40 3.14 -11.15 2.35
CA LEU A 40 3.94 -12.28 1.89
C LEU A 40 5.34 -11.81 1.44
N PRO A 41 6.44 -12.48 1.86
CA PRO A 41 7.75 -12.19 1.31
C PRO A 41 7.93 -12.79 -0.09
N TYR A 42 8.58 -12.02 -0.98
CA TYR A 42 9.04 -12.54 -2.27
C TYR A 42 10.27 -13.46 -2.09
N THR A 43 10.29 -14.55 -2.83
CA THR A 43 11.33 -15.61 -2.73
C THR A 43 12.61 -15.31 -3.54
N SER A 44 12.96 -14.04 -3.68
CA SER A 44 14.10 -13.59 -4.51
C SER A 44 15.47 -13.70 -3.82
N GLY A 45 15.54 -14.21 -2.58
CA GLY A 45 16.76 -14.44 -1.79
C GLY A 45 16.52 -14.23 -0.30
N ASP A 46 17.60 -14.16 0.48
CA ASP A 46 17.57 -14.12 1.95
C ASP A 46 16.78 -12.95 2.52
N ILE A 47 16.27 -13.15 3.73
CA ILE A 47 15.63 -12.13 4.56
C ILE A 47 16.69 -11.12 5.02
N HIS A 48 16.38 -9.83 4.92
CA HIS A 48 17.23 -8.75 5.40
C HIS A 48 16.60 -7.99 6.57
N ALA A 49 17.34 -7.04 7.18
CA ALA A 49 16.88 -6.26 8.31
C ALA A 49 15.53 -5.55 8.08
N GLY A 50 15.22 -5.15 6.84
CA GLY A 50 13.91 -4.60 6.50
C GLY A 50 12.76 -5.59 6.68
N HIS A 51 12.96 -6.86 6.33
CA HIS A 51 11.96 -7.91 6.60
C HIS A 51 11.77 -8.12 8.10
N TRP A 52 12.88 -8.15 8.87
CA TRP A 52 12.79 -8.25 10.33
C TRP A 52 11.99 -7.11 10.94
N TYR A 53 12.22 -5.89 10.45
CA TYR A 53 11.46 -4.71 10.88
C TYR A 53 9.96 -4.85 10.56
N ASN A 54 9.64 -5.29 9.35
CA ASN A 54 8.27 -5.45 8.89
C ASN A 54 7.51 -6.55 9.64
N TYR A 55 8.17 -7.66 10.02
CA TYR A 55 7.50 -8.78 10.69
C TYR A 55 7.53 -8.68 12.22
N THR A 56 8.51 -7.99 12.80
CA THR A 56 8.62 -7.84 14.26
C THR A 56 7.47 -7.00 14.82
N GLY A 57 7.11 -5.88 14.19
CA GLY A 57 6.00 -5.04 14.65
C GLY A 57 4.66 -5.77 14.72
N PRO A 58 4.24 -6.43 13.62
CA PRO A 58 3.04 -7.28 13.61
C PRO A 58 3.06 -8.39 14.64
N ASP A 59 4.19 -9.09 14.81
CA ASP A 59 4.32 -10.14 15.81
C ASP A 59 4.12 -9.61 17.24
N ILE A 60 4.68 -8.45 17.56
CA ILE A 60 4.49 -7.77 18.84
C ILE A 60 2.99 -7.50 19.06
N GLN A 61 2.32 -6.97 18.08
CA GLN A 61 0.90 -6.68 18.17
C GLN A 61 0.04 -7.93 18.28
N ALA A 62 0.35 -8.97 17.50
CA ALA A 62 -0.36 -10.24 17.55
C ALA A 62 -0.26 -10.88 18.95
N ARG A 63 0.94 -10.88 19.57
CA ARG A 63 1.14 -11.34 20.95
C ARG A 63 0.37 -10.48 21.95
N TYR A 64 0.43 -9.17 21.80
CA TYR A 64 -0.32 -8.25 22.66
C TYR A 64 -1.83 -8.51 22.57
N ARG A 65 -2.39 -8.64 21.36
CA ARG A 65 -3.82 -8.93 21.17
C ARG A 65 -4.22 -10.27 21.80
N ARG A 66 -3.37 -11.29 21.69
CA ARG A 66 -3.58 -12.58 22.36
C ARG A 66 -3.57 -12.43 23.89
N MET A 67 -2.62 -11.69 24.45
CA MET A 67 -2.57 -11.39 25.88
C MET A 67 -3.78 -10.54 26.35
N ARG A 68 -4.48 -9.88 25.44
CA ARG A 68 -5.75 -9.17 25.69
C ARG A 68 -6.96 -10.10 25.61
N GLY A 69 -6.75 -11.41 25.43
CA GLY A 69 -7.80 -12.42 25.43
C GLY A 69 -8.47 -12.66 24.06
N LEU A 70 -7.87 -12.20 22.95
CA LEU A 70 -8.38 -12.46 21.61
C LEU A 70 -7.81 -13.77 21.06
N ASN A 71 -8.60 -14.47 20.26
CA ASN A 71 -8.13 -15.58 19.44
C ASN A 71 -7.46 -15.03 18.19
N VAL A 72 -6.13 -15.03 18.17
CA VAL A 72 -5.33 -14.36 17.13
C VAL A 72 -4.89 -15.35 16.07
N PHE A 73 -5.33 -15.15 14.83
CA PHE A 73 -4.83 -15.83 13.65
C PHE A 73 -3.78 -14.98 12.97
N PHE A 74 -2.54 -15.48 12.92
CA PHE A 74 -1.38 -14.80 12.37
C PHE A 74 -0.57 -15.74 11.48
N PRO A 75 -1.02 -15.99 10.23
CA PRO A 75 -0.37 -16.89 9.30
C PRO A 75 0.79 -16.23 8.54
N ILE A 76 1.58 -17.07 7.87
CA ILE A 76 2.64 -16.65 6.95
C ILE A 76 2.73 -17.63 5.78
N GLY A 77 3.25 -17.15 4.64
CA GLY A 77 3.51 -17.94 3.44
C GLY A 77 4.53 -17.24 2.56
N PHE A 78 4.58 -17.62 1.29
CA PHE A 78 5.59 -17.13 0.35
C PHE A 78 4.96 -16.73 -0.99
N ASP A 79 5.23 -15.51 -1.43
CA ASP A 79 4.93 -15.06 -2.79
C ASP A 79 6.02 -15.57 -3.72
N ALA A 80 5.73 -16.70 -4.37
CA ALA A 80 6.74 -17.55 -4.98
C ALA A 80 6.82 -17.42 -6.49
N PHE A 81 5.78 -16.91 -7.15
CA PHE A 81 5.77 -16.65 -8.59
C PHE A 81 6.29 -15.25 -8.94
N GLY A 82 6.43 -14.98 -10.22
CA GLY A 82 6.67 -13.66 -10.79
C GLY A 82 8.12 -13.31 -11.01
N LEU A 83 8.31 -12.12 -11.55
CA LEU A 83 9.60 -11.58 -12.01
C LEU A 83 10.72 -11.57 -10.95
N PRO A 84 10.47 -11.30 -9.66
CA PRO A 84 11.54 -11.26 -8.67
C PRO A 84 12.27 -12.58 -8.52
N ALA A 85 11.53 -13.68 -8.41
CA ALA A 85 12.09 -15.03 -8.29
C ALA A 85 12.72 -15.49 -9.59
N GLU A 86 12.03 -15.31 -10.72
CA GLU A 86 12.50 -15.72 -12.04
C GLU A 86 13.78 -14.99 -12.45
N ASN A 87 13.83 -13.67 -12.32
CA ASN A 87 15.03 -12.90 -12.64
C ASN A 87 16.21 -13.24 -11.73
N ALA A 88 15.98 -13.59 -10.46
CA ALA A 88 17.02 -14.06 -9.57
C ALA A 88 17.56 -15.44 -10.03
N ALA A 89 16.68 -16.36 -10.38
CA ALA A 89 17.02 -17.68 -10.89
C ALA A 89 17.83 -17.61 -12.19
N ILE A 90 17.40 -16.78 -13.15
CA ILE A 90 18.09 -16.55 -14.42
C ILE A 90 19.51 -16.04 -14.18
N ARG A 91 19.72 -15.07 -13.29
CA ARG A 91 21.04 -14.54 -12.95
C ARG A 91 21.97 -15.60 -12.37
N GLN A 92 21.43 -16.55 -11.63
CA GLN A 92 22.18 -17.65 -11.03
C GLN A 92 22.35 -18.85 -11.99
N GLY A 93 21.69 -18.85 -13.14
CA GLY A 93 21.69 -19.99 -14.07
C GLY A 93 20.98 -21.23 -13.52
N ILE A 94 20.03 -21.05 -12.59
CA ILE A 94 19.28 -22.12 -11.91
C ILE A 94 17.83 -22.07 -12.41
N HIS A 95 17.19 -23.24 -12.55
CA HIS A 95 15.76 -23.29 -12.92
C HIS A 95 14.90 -22.57 -11.86
N PRO A 96 13.90 -21.72 -12.23
CA PRO A 96 13.10 -20.93 -11.29
C PRO A 96 12.43 -21.75 -10.19
N HIS A 97 11.87 -22.92 -10.52
CA HIS A 97 11.28 -23.82 -9.53
C HIS A 97 12.30 -24.20 -8.44
N LYS A 98 13.46 -24.74 -8.83
CA LYS A 98 14.48 -25.14 -7.88
C LYS A 98 14.99 -23.98 -7.03
N TRP A 99 15.31 -22.86 -7.68
CA TRP A 99 15.74 -21.64 -6.99
C TRP A 99 14.73 -21.17 -5.95
N THR A 100 13.46 -21.13 -6.32
CA THR A 100 12.38 -20.65 -5.47
C THR A 100 12.22 -21.51 -4.22
N TYR A 101 12.15 -22.83 -4.37
CA TYR A 101 11.94 -23.71 -3.20
C TYR A 101 13.17 -23.79 -2.29
N GLU A 102 14.38 -23.73 -2.81
CA GLU A 102 15.61 -23.61 -2.01
C GLU A 102 15.61 -22.30 -1.18
N ASN A 103 15.14 -21.20 -1.75
CA ASN A 103 14.98 -19.94 -1.02
C ASN A 103 13.86 -20.00 0.02
N ILE A 104 12.70 -20.59 -0.30
CA ILE A 104 11.61 -20.77 0.65
C ILE A 104 12.10 -21.52 1.90
N ASP A 105 12.81 -22.62 1.72
CA ASP A 105 13.34 -23.39 2.86
C ASP A 105 14.31 -22.57 3.72
N ARG A 106 15.11 -21.73 3.09
CA ARG A 106 16.04 -20.85 3.81
C ARG A 106 15.29 -19.74 4.54
N MET A 107 14.40 -19.05 3.85
CA MET A 107 13.57 -17.98 4.43
C MET A 107 12.70 -18.48 5.57
N ARG A 108 12.13 -19.69 5.44
CA ARG A 108 11.35 -20.33 6.51
C ARG A 108 12.18 -20.52 7.78
N ARG A 109 13.43 -21.01 7.64
CA ARG A 109 14.37 -21.12 8.78
C ARG A 109 14.69 -19.75 9.37
N GLN A 110 14.93 -18.73 8.55
CA GLN A 110 15.22 -17.37 9.00
C GLN A 110 14.01 -16.75 9.70
N LEU A 111 12.77 -16.93 9.19
CA LEU A 111 11.54 -16.45 9.83
C LEU A 111 11.29 -17.15 11.18
N LYS A 112 11.50 -18.48 11.24
CA LYS A 112 11.40 -19.22 12.51
C LYS A 112 12.44 -18.73 13.54
N SER A 113 13.66 -18.38 13.10
CA SER A 113 14.71 -17.87 13.99
C SER A 113 14.37 -16.51 14.61
N MET A 114 13.44 -15.74 14.03
CA MET A 114 12.92 -14.51 14.63
C MET A 114 12.11 -14.77 15.90
N GLY A 115 11.64 -16.01 16.11
CA GLY A 115 10.74 -16.35 17.20
C GLY A 115 9.34 -15.79 17.06
N THR A 116 8.88 -15.53 15.84
CA THR A 116 7.53 -15.03 15.54
C THR A 116 6.45 -16.04 15.87
N MET A 117 5.27 -15.54 16.25
CA MET A 117 4.11 -16.41 16.56
C MET A 117 3.27 -16.78 15.32
N PHE A 118 3.92 -16.95 14.16
CA PHE A 118 3.22 -17.37 12.97
C PHE A 118 2.58 -18.76 13.13
N ASP A 119 1.35 -18.89 12.69
CA ASP A 119 0.69 -20.20 12.54
C ASP A 119 1.17 -20.87 11.25
N TRP A 120 2.24 -21.65 11.35
CA TRP A 120 2.84 -22.38 10.23
C TRP A 120 1.96 -23.51 9.68
N THR A 121 0.89 -23.90 10.37
CA THR A 121 -0.06 -24.91 9.85
C THR A 121 -0.92 -24.35 8.73
N SER A 122 -0.95 -23.03 8.61
CA SER A 122 -1.67 -22.30 7.58
C SER A 122 -0.75 -21.73 6.48
N GLU A 123 0.50 -22.23 6.37
CA GLU A 123 1.43 -21.80 5.34
C GLU A 123 0.85 -22.01 3.93
N VAL A 124 1.03 -21.02 3.06
CA VAL A 124 0.77 -21.14 1.63
C VAL A 124 2.00 -20.74 0.82
N ILE A 125 2.21 -21.41 -0.30
CA ILE A 125 3.23 -21.10 -1.30
C ILE A 125 2.48 -20.85 -2.60
N THR A 126 2.57 -19.64 -3.15
CA THR A 126 1.72 -19.26 -4.29
C THR A 126 2.05 -20.03 -5.57
N SER A 127 3.28 -20.57 -5.69
CA SER A 127 3.68 -21.43 -6.81
C SER A 127 3.32 -22.91 -6.66
N ASP A 128 2.71 -23.31 -5.55
CA ASP A 128 2.24 -24.70 -5.42
C ASP A 128 0.99 -24.92 -6.27
N PRO A 129 0.90 -26.07 -6.97
CA PRO A 129 -0.26 -26.43 -7.78
C PRO A 129 -1.58 -26.38 -6.98
N GLU A 130 -1.57 -26.70 -5.69
CA GLU A 130 -2.73 -26.58 -4.80
C GLU A 130 -3.20 -25.14 -4.60
N PHE A 131 -2.29 -24.15 -4.71
CA PHE A 131 -2.63 -22.74 -4.61
C PHE A 131 -3.05 -22.20 -5.98
N TYR A 132 -2.18 -22.31 -7.01
CA TYR A 132 -2.45 -21.64 -8.28
C TYR A 132 -3.55 -22.31 -9.12
N ARG A 133 -3.97 -23.54 -8.80
CA ARG A 133 -5.22 -24.11 -9.31
C ARG A 133 -6.40 -23.16 -9.09
N TRP A 134 -6.43 -22.51 -7.93
CA TRP A 134 -7.51 -21.58 -7.58
C TRP A 134 -7.35 -20.23 -8.26
N ASN A 135 -6.13 -19.75 -8.55
CA ASN A 135 -5.93 -18.62 -9.43
C ASN A 135 -6.58 -18.86 -10.80
N GLN A 136 -6.35 -20.06 -11.35
CA GLN A 136 -6.91 -20.46 -12.64
C GLN A 136 -8.43 -20.55 -12.57
N TRP A 137 -8.95 -21.16 -11.54
CA TRP A 137 -10.40 -21.25 -11.32
C TRP A 137 -11.03 -19.87 -11.18
N LEU A 138 -10.45 -18.98 -10.40
CA LEU A 138 -10.91 -17.62 -10.24
C LEU A 138 -10.84 -16.85 -11.56
N PHE A 139 -9.77 -16.99 -12.33
CA PHE A 139 -9.70 -16.41 -13.68
C PHE A 139 -10.88 -16.88 -14.56
N LEU A 140 -11.22 -18.17 -14.53
CA LEU A 140 -12.38 -18.69 -15.27
C LEU A 140 -13.69 -18.06 -14.79
N LYS A 141 -13.86 -17.85 -13.49
CA LYS A 141 -15.04 -17.17 -12.94
C LYS A 141 -15.13 -15.71 -13.36
N PHE A 142 -13.99 -15.00 -13.41
CA PHE A 142 -13.92 -13.65 -13.99
C PHE A 142 -14.28 -13.66 -15.48
N TYR A 143 -13.80 -14.65 -16.23
CA TYR A 143 -14.11 -14.80 -17.64
C TYR A 143 -15.61 -15.09 -17.87
N GLU A 144 -16.20 -15.99 -17.11
CA GLU A 144 -17.64 -16.29 -17.16
C GLU A 144 -18.51 -15.06 -16.87
N LYS A 145 -18.08 -14.18 -15.96
CA LYS A 145 -18.76 -12.92 -15.67
C LYS A 145 -18.47 -11.81 -16.70
N GLY A 146 -17.62 -12.05 -17.69
CA GLY A 146 -17.19 -11.02 -18.66
C GLY A 146 -16.20 -10.00 -18.08
N LEU A 147 -15.69 -10.23 -16.88
CA LEU A 147 -14.69 -9.39 -16.24
C LEU A 147 -13.27 -9.64 -16.75
N ALA A 148 -13.00 -10.84 -17.26
CA ALA A 148 -11.75 -11.13 -17.97
C ALA A 148 -12.00 -11.10 -19.48
N TYR A 149 -11.17 -10.36 -20.21
CA TYR A 149 -11.29 -10.26 -21.67
C TYR A 149 -9.91 -10.11 -22.31
N ARG A 150 -9.83 -10.40 -23.61
CA ARG A 150 -8.63 -10.27 -24.42
C ARG A 150 -8.80 -9.16 -25.45
N ALA A 151 -7.81 -8.28 -25.55
CA ALA A 151 -7.83 -7.17 -26.51
C ALA A 151 -6.43 -6.86 -27.02
N LEU A 152 -6.35 -6.37 -28.26
CA LEU A 152 -5.17 -5.71 -28.80
C LEU A 152 -5.10 -4.30 -28.20
N ALA A 153 -4.08 -4.02 -27.44
CA ALA A 153 -3.91 -2.73 -26.78
C ALA A 153 -2.43 -2.34 -26.68
N PRO A 154 -2.12 -1.05 -26.65
CA PRO A 154 -0.78 -0.60 -26.34
C PRO A 154 -0.46 -0.99 -24.89
N ALA A 155 0.51 -1.90 -24.74
CA ALA A 155 0.99 -2.37 -23.44
C ALA A 155 2.32 -1.73 -23.10
N ASN A 156 2.52 -1.39 -21.84
CA ASN A 156 3.81 -0.95 -21.33
C ASN A 156 4.80 -2.11 -21.42
N TRP A 157 5.88 -1.93 -22.14
CA TRP A 157 6.90 -2.95 -22.37
C TRP A 157 8.21 -2.59 -21.69
N CYS A 158 8.72 -3.46 -20.84
CA CYS A 158 10.06 -3.32 -20.28
C CYS A 158 11.09 -4.08 -21.17
N PRO A 159 11.98 -3.38 -21.87
CA PRO A 159 12.95 -4.05 -22.77
C PRO A 159 14.03 -4.85 -22.01
N SER A 160 14.29 -4.52 -20.75
CA SER A 160 15.22 -5.25 -19.89
C SER A 160 14.59 -6.51 -19.29
N CYS A 161 13.35 -6.40 -18.78
CA CYS A 161 12.62 -7.55 -18.26
C CYS A 161 12.01 -8.42 -19.37
N GLN A 162 11.91 -7.90 -20.59
CA GLN A 162 11.31 -8.54 -21.76
C GLN A 162 9.90 -9.06 -21.50
N THR A 163 9.07 -8.20 -20.93
CA THR A 163 7.66 -8.48 -20.61
C THR A 163 6.84 -7.20 -20.55
N VAL A 164 5.53 -7.34 -20.61
CA VAL A 164 4.61 -6.24 -20.37
C VAL A 164 4.49 -5.94 -18.87
N LEU A 165 4.10 -4.71 -18.57
CA LEU A 165 3.87 -4.20 -17.23
C LEU A 165 2.46 -3.65 -17.14
N ALA A 166 1.79 -3.86 -16.01
CA ALA A 166 0.59 -3.10 -15.68
C ALA A 166 0.95 -1.61 -15.50
N ASN A 167 -0.04 -0.72 -15.62
CA ASN A 167 0.20 0.72 -15.51
C ASN A 167 0.80 1.11 -14.16
N GLU A 168 0.36 0.44 -13.11
CA GLU A 168 0.77 0.62 -11.74
C GLU A 168 2.23 0.18 -11.49
N GLN A 169 2.78 -0.63 -12.39
CA GLN A 169 4.17 -1.10 -12.35
C GLN A 169 5.14 -0.18 -13.10
N VAL A 170 4.63 0.90 -13.67
CA VAL A 170 5.45 1.97 -14.27
C VAL A 170 5.59 3.10 -13.27
N LEU A 171 6.83 3.41 -12.89
CA LEU A 171 7.11 4.50 -11.94
C LEU A 171 6.78 5.87 -12.54
N PRO A 172 6.59 6.91 -11.70
CA PRO A 172 6.29 8.26 -12.17
C PRO A 172 7.32 8.87 -13.14
N ASP A 173 8.55 8.36 -13.16
CA ASP A 173 9.61 8.75 -14.08
C ASP A 173 9.62 7.96 -15.40
N GLY A 174 8.59 7.12 -15.67
CA GLY A 174 8.47 6.31 -16.87
C GLY A 174 9.35 5.05 -16.88
N THR A 175 9.87 4.65 -15.74
CA THR A 175 10.72 3.47 -15.64
C THR A 175 9.99 2.27 -15.04
N CYS A 176 10.53 1.08 -15.31
CA CYS A 176 10.04 -0.17 -14.72
C CYS A 176 10.28 -0.21 -13.21
N GLU A 177 9.28 -0.52 -12.40
CA GLU A 177 9.38 -0.63 -10.93
C GLU A 177 10.47 -1.61 -10.46
N ARG A 178 10.84 -2.59 -11.30
CA ARG A 178 11.77 -3.67 -10.97
C ARG A 178 13.22 -3.39 -11.35
N CYS A 179 13.45 -2.91 -12.56
CA CYS A 179 14.80 -2.76 -13.11
C CYS A 179 15.18 -1.32 -13.45
N HIS A 180 14.27 -0.37 -13.26
CA HIS A 180 14.45 1.06 -13.54
C HIS A 180 14.86 1.37 -14.99
N THR A 181 14.58 0.45 -15.92
CA THR A 181 14.77 0.68 -17.36
C THR A 181 13.58 1.47 -17.89
N ALA A 182 13.81 2.42 -18.80
CA ALA A 182 12.76 3.17 -19.48
C ALA A 182 11.78 2.21 -20.17
N VAL A 183 10.50 2.41 -19.93
CA VAL A 183 9.42 1.62 -20.50
C VAL A 183 9.09 2.12 -21.89
N THR A 184 8.78 1.22 -22.81
CA THR A 184 8.32 1.49 -24.15
C THR A 184 6.91 0.95 -24.34
N HIS A 185 6.24 1.28 -25.45
CA HIS A 185 4.92 0.75 -25.77
C HIS A 185 4.99 -0.26 -26.90
N ARG A 186 4.16 -1.31 -26.81
CA ARG A 186 3.96 -2.31 -27.87
C ARG A 186 2.47 -2.64 -27.99
N ASP A 187 1.96 -2.73 -29.21
CA ASP A 187 0.60 -3.22 -29.44
C ASP A 187 0.63 -4.74 -29.39
N LEU A 188 0.03 -5.32 -28.37
CA LEU A 188 -0.02 -6.76 -28.13
C LEU A 188 -1.43 -7.18 -27.75
N GLU A 189 -1.83 -8.39 -28.17
CA GLU A 189 -3.06 -9.00 -27.64
C GLU A 189 -2.81 -9.49 -26.22
N GLN A 190 -3.56 -8.94 -25.26
CA GLN A 190 -3.35 -9.16 -23.84
C GLN A 190 -4.66 -9.46 -23.11
N TRP A 191 -4.59 -10.14 -21.99
CA TRP A 191 -5.71 -10.33 -21.06
C TRP A 191 -5.79 -9.20 -20.07
N PHE A 192 -7.01 -8.74 -19.82
CA PHE A 192 -7.33 -7.68 -18.89
C PHE A 192 -8.43 -8.12 -17.93
N PHE A 193 -8.43 -7.55 -16.72
CA PHE A 193 -9.57 -7.57 -15.81
C PHE A 193 -10.24 -6.19 -15.77
N ARG A 194 -11.57 -6.17 -15.85
CA ARG A 194 -12.40 -4.95 -15.82
C ARG A 194 -12.50 -4.37 -14.42
N ILE A 195 -11.39 -3.89 -13.86
CA ILE A 195 -11.38 -3.17 -12.58
C ILE A 195 -12.19 -1.87 -12.68
N THR A 196 -12.32 -1.30 -13.87
CA THR A 196 -13.11 -0.09 -14.13
C THR A 196 -14.59 -0.26 -13.82
N ASP A 197 -15.14 -1.48 -13.94
CA ASP A 197 -16.53 -1.77 -13.62
C ASP A 197 -16.83 -1.63 -12.12
N TYR A 198 -15.80 -1.66 -11.27
CA TYR A 198 -15.90 -1.50 -9.83
C TYR A 198 -15.35 -0.14 -9.34
N ALA A 199 -15.07 0.80 -10.24
CA ALA A 199 -14.40 2.06 -9.91
C ALA A 199 -15.18 2.88 -8.85
N ASP A 200 -16.50 2.94 -8.93
CA ASP A 200 -17.32 3.65 -7.94
C ASP A 200 -17.31 2.96 -6.58
N GLU A 201 -17.41 1.62 -6.54
CA GLU A 201 -17.34 0.88 -5.28
C GLU A 201 -15.95 0.97 -4.63
N LEU A 202 -14.89 1.07 -5.44
CA LEU A 202 -13.51 1.27 -4.94
C LEU A 202 -13.27 2.67 -4.37
N LEU A 203 -14.15 3.63 -4.62
CA LEU A 203 -14.14 4.98 -4.02
C LEU A 203 -14.86 5.06 -2.68
N ASP A 204 -15.57 4.02 -2.29
CA ASP A 204 -16.16 3.93 -0.95
C ASP A 204 -15.13 3.40 0.05
N PHE A 205 -14.83 4.21 1.06
CA PHE A 205 -13.91 3.90 2.17
C PHE A 205 -14.63 3.92 3.52
N SER A 206 -15.97 3.96 3.55
CA SER A 206 -16.75 4.15 4.77
C SER A 206 -16.62 2.99 5.76
N GLY A 207 -16.30 1.78 5.27
CA GLY A 207 -16.19 0.56 6.08
C GLY A 207 -14.80 0.26 6.64
N ILE A 208 -13.79 1.14 6.41
CA ILE A 208 -12.39 0.86 6.73
C ILE A 208 -11.70 2.02 7.43
N ASP A 209 -10.77 1.67 8.32
CA ASP A 209 -9.88 2.61 9.04
C ASP A 209 -8.47 2.52 8.44
N TRP A 210 -8.27 3.29 7.37
CA TRP A 210 -7.02 3.31 6.63
C TRP A 210 -6.35 4.68 6.72
N PRO A 211 -5.01 4.76 6.61
CA PRO A 211 -4.29 6.02 6.56
C PRO A 211 -4.80 6.91 5.42
N GLU A 212 -5.13 8.17 5.73
CA GLU A 212 -5.66 9.14 4.75
C GLU A 212 -4.76 9.28 3.51
N ARG A 213 -3.45 9.11 3.68
CA ARG A 213 -2.50 9.09 2.57
C ARG A 213 -2.83 7.99 1.55
N VAL A 214 -3.16 6.77 2.01
CA VAL A 214 -3.48 5.64 1.13
C VAL A 214 -4.82 5.86 0.44
N VAL A 215 -5.81 6.33 1.18
CA VAL A 215 -7.14 6.70 0.65
C VAL A 215 -7.01 7.75 -0.44
N THR A 216 -6.26 8.81 -0.19
CA THR A 216 -6.00 9.89 -1.16
C THR A 216 -5.28 9.35 -2.41
N MET A 217 -4.28 8.49 -2.25
CA MET A 217 -3.58 7.87 -3.38
C MET A 217 -4.53 7.04 -4.25
N GLN A 218 -5.40 6.22 -3.66
CA GLN A 218 -6.37 5.43 -4.40
C GLN A 218 -7.41 6.31 -5.10
N ARG A 219 -7.99 7.30 -4.40
CA ARG A 219 -8.92 8.26 -5.00
C ARG A 219 -8.31 8.98 -6.21
N ASN A 220 -7.08 9.45 -6.06
CA ASN A 220 -6.36 10.11 -7.14
C ASN A 220 -6.04 9.16 -8.29
N TRP A 221 -5.73 7.89 -8.00
CA TRP A 221 -5.43 6.89 -9.03
C TRP A 221 -6.68 6.51 -9.83
N ILE A 222 -7.80 6.27 -9.16
CA ILE A 222 -9.10 6.01 -9.78
C ILE A 222 -9.53 7.23 -10.60
N GLY A 223 -9.35 8.44 -10.07
CA GLY A 223 -9.50 9.69 -10.81
C GLY A 223 -10.88 9.86 -11.41
N ARG A 224 -11.93 9.71 -10.61
CA ARG A 224 -13.32 9.92 -11.01
C ARG A 224 -13.57 11.39 -11.35
N SER A 225 -14.07 11.64 -12.54
CA SER A 225 -14.41 12.98 -13.03
C SER A 225 -15.86 12.99 -13.54
N GLU A 226 -16.66 13.90 -13.02
CA GLU A 226 -18.01 14.17 -13.52
C GLU A 226 -17.96 15.26 -14.59
N GLY A 227 -18.68 15.05 -15.65
CA GLY A 227 -18.68 15.98 -16.78
C GLY A 227 -19.79 15.69 -17.76
N VAL A 228 -19.58 16.18 -18.99
CA VAL A 228 -20.52 16.02 -20.10
C VAL A 228 -19.80 15.44 -21.30
N GLN A 229 -20.37 14.41 -21.89
CA GLN A 229 -19.98 13.93 -23.20
C GLN A 229 -20.74 14.72 -24.24
N ILE A 230 -20.03 15.40 -25.13
CA ILE A 230 -20.60 16.30 -26.16
C ILE A 230 -20.23 15.79 -27.54
N ALA A 231 -21.21 15.75 -28.44
CA ALA A 231 -21.03 15.35 -29.84
C ALA A 231 -20.65 16.55 -30.73
N PHE A 232 -19.67 16.34 -31.59
CA PHE A 232 -19.28 17.24 -32.67
C PHE A 232 -19.55 16.53 -34.00
N GLY A 233 -20.26 17.18 -34.91
CA GLY A 233 -20.65 16.58 -36.19
C GLY A 233 -19.43 16.36 -37.10
N LEU A 234 -19.29 15.18 -37.69
CA LEU A 234 -18.30 14.90 -38.73
C LEU A 234 -18.93 15.18 -40.13
N PRO A 235 -18.16 15.72 -41.11
CA PRO A 235 -18.67 15.97 -42.46
C PRO A 235 -19.05 14.65 -43.18
N ASP A 236 -20.06 14.67 -44.01
CA ASP A 236 -20.53 13.50 -44.76
C ASP A 236 -19.44 12.87 -45.65
N SER A 237 -18.44 13.65 -46.06
CA SER A 237 -17.28 13.18 -46.84
C SER A 237 -16.39 12.19 -46.07
N ILE A 238 -16.40 12.26 -44.74
CA ILE A 238 -15.67 11.37 -43.84
C ILE A 238 -16.56 10.19 -43.44
N GLY A 239 -17.87 10.43 -43.34
CA GLY A 239 -18.87 9.45 -42.87
C GLY A 239 -19.20 8.31 -43.86
N ALA A 240 -18.69 8.32 -45.10
CA ALA A 240 -18.94 7.25 -46.07
C ALA A 240 -18.25 5.90 -45.72
N GLY A 241 -17.38 5.89 -44.73
CA GLY A 241 -16.64 4.70 -44.25
C GLY A 241 -16.70 4.48 -42.73
N VAL A 242 -17.49 5.29 -42.00
CA VAL A 242 -17.59 5.22 -40.52
C VAL A 242 -19.05 5.05 -40.13
N GLU A 243 -19.35 4.12 -39.22
CA GLU A 243 -20.69 4.00 -38.64
C GLU A 243 -21.07 5.23 -37.80
N GLU A 244 -20.04 5.93 -37.23
CA GLU A 244 -20.20 7.09 -36.37
C GLU A 244 -20.09 8.40 -37.17
N LYS A 245 -21.19 9.16 -37.22
CA LYS A 245 -21.26 10.49 -37.86
C LYS A 245 -20.84 11.62 -36.90
N GLU A 246 -20.40 11.32 -35.70
CA GLU A 246 -20.14 12.27 -34.64
C GLU A 246 -18.84 11.93 -33.93
N LEU A 247 -18.06 12.94 -33.58
CA LEU A 247 -16.92 12.85 -32.70
C LEU A 247 -17.38 13.17 -31.27
N GLN A 248 -17.23 12.23 -30.37
CA GLN A 248 -17.61 12.41 -28.98
C GLN A 248 -16.43 12.96 -28.17
N VAL A 249 -16.69 13.95 -27.32
CA VAL A 249 -15.70 14.56 -26.43
C VAL A 249 -16.22 14.57 -25.00
N PHE A 250 -15.42 14.10 -24.05
CA PHE A 250 -15.72 14.27 -22.63
C PHE A 250 -15.07 15.53 -22.10
N THR A 251 -15.83 16.35 -21.37
CA THR A 251 -15.32 17.55 -20.71
C THR A 251 -15.94 17.76 -19.33
N THR A 252 -15.11 18.20 -18.37
CA THR A 252 -15.59 18.69 -17.05
C THR A 252 -15.97 20.17 -17.11
N ARG A 253 -15.72 20.86 -18.24
CA ARG A 253 -15.95 22.27 -18.48
C ARG A 253 -16.88 22.50 -19.66
N PRO A 254 -18.14 22.00 -19.63
CA PRO A 254 -19.09 22.26 -20.72
C PRO A 254 -19.37 23.75 -20.92
N ASP A 255 -19.19 24.59 -19.88
CA ASP A 255 -19.30 26.05 -19.91
C ASP A 255 -18.35 26.72 -20.95
N THR A 256 -17.28 26.03 -21.35
CA THR A 256 -16.31 26.55 -22.31
C THR A 256 -16.58 26.14 -23.77
N VAL A 257 -17.61 25.34 -24.05
CA VAL A 257 -17.85 24.70 -25.35
C VAL A 257 -18.01 25.69 -26.52
N PHE A 258 -18.53 26.90 -26.28
CA PHE A 258 -18.62 27.98 -27.29
C PHE A 258 -17.27 28.60 -27.61
N GLY A 259 -16.25 28.40 -26.73
CA GLY A 259 -14.87 28.83 -26.90
C GLY A 259 -13.97 27.82 -27.62
N VAL A 260 -14.53 26.72 -28.10
CA VAL A 260 -13.79 25.71 -28.86
C VAL A 260 -13.37 26.27 -30.21
N THR A 261 -12.06 26.39 -30.43
CA THR A 261 -11.50 26.89 -31.70
C THR A 261 -10.69 25.85 -32.46
N PHE A 262 -10.39 24.73 -31.83
CA PHE A 262 -9.82 23.55 -32.47
C PHE A 262 -10.19 22.27 -31.70
N MET A 263 -10.13 21.14 -32.40
CA MET A 263 -10.34 19.81 -31.86
C MET A 263 -9.02 19.04 -31.89
N VAL A 264 -8.70 18.31 -30.82
CA VAL A 264 -7.49 17.48 -30.75
C VAL A 264 -7.85 16.02 -30.61
N LEU A 265 -7.30 15.19 -31.48
CA LEU A 265 -7.33 13.75 -31.33
C LEU A 265 -5.97 13.23 -30.82
N ALA A 266 -6.03 12.18 -30.00
CA ALA A 266 -4.83 11.40 -29.71
C ALA A 266 -4.23 10.87 -31.03
N PRO A 267 -2.88 10.87 -31.18
CA PRO A 267 -2.26 10.37 -32.42
C PRO A 267 -2.65 8.92 -32.78
N GLU A 268 -2.99 8.13 -31.77
CA GLU A 268 -3.42 6.72 -31.90
C GLU A 268 -4.93 6.55 -32.11
N HIS A 269 -5.69 7.64 -32.17
CA HIS A 269 -7.16 7.56 -32.24
C HIS A 269 -7.61 6.89 -33.55
N PRO A 270 -8.59 5.95 -33.53
CA PRO A 270 -9.03 5.22 -34.73
C PRO A 270 -9.54 6.09 -35.85
N LEU A 271 -10.06 7.28 -35.55
CA LEU A 271 -10.55 8.24 -36.55
C LEU A 271 -9.40 8.97 -37.27
N VAL A 272 -8.17 9.01 -36.77
CA VAL A 272 -7.08 9.75 -37.40
C VAL A 272 -6.84 9.38 -38.84
N PRO A 273 -6.79 8.07 -39.22
CA PRO A 273 -6.65 7.72 -40.66
C PRO A 273 -7.84 8.16 -41.53
N LEU A 274 -9.03 8.29 -40.94
CA LEU A 274 -10.27 8.61 -41.62
C LEU A 274 -10.47 10.12 -41.84
N VAL A 275 -10.07 10.92 -40.81
CA VAL A 275 -10.17 12.39 -40.86
C VAL A 275 -8.95 13.06 -41.51
N THR A 276 -7.91 12.31 -41.86
CA THR A 276 -6.71 12.84 -42.47
C THR A 276 -6.90 12.98 -43.98
N THR A 277 -6.80 14.21 -44.49
CA THR A 277 -6.89 14.48 -45.91
C THR A 277 -5.67 13.95 -46.68
N PRO A 278 -5.82 13.62 -48.00
CA PRO A 278 -4.71 13.03 -48.76
C PRO A 278 -3.44 13.90 -48.80
N ASP A 279 -3.55 15.20 -48.82
CA ASP A 279 -2.43 16.17 -48.81
C ASP A 279 -1.73 16.25 -47.45
N ARG A 280 -2.38 15.86 -46.37
CA ARG A 280 -1.81 15.86 -45.02
C ARG A 280 -1.30 14.48 -44.56
N ARG A 281 -1.63 13.42 -45.31
CA ARG A 281 -1.36 12.02 -44.91
C ARG A 281 0.10 11.82 -44.47
N ALA A 282 1.06 12.18 -45.30
CA ALA A 282 2.48 11.95 -45.00
C ALA A 282 2.95 12.65 -43.74
N GLN A 283 2.45 13.87 -43.45
CA GLN A 283 2.82 14.66 -42.29
C GLN A 283 2.17 14.07 -41.03
N VAL A 284 0.91 13.64 -41.10
CA VAL A 284 0.19 13.01 -40.00
C VAL A 284 0.80 11.65 -39.64
N ASP A 285 1.09 10.80 -40.63
CA ASP A 285 1.71 9.49 -40.41
C ASP A 285 3.08 9.61 -39.71
N ALA A 286 3.91 10.57 -40.17
CA ALA A 286 5.21 10.85 -39.55
C ALA A 286 5.07 11.32 -38.09
N TYR A 287 4.06 12.14 -37.81
CA TYR A 287 3.81 12.63 -36.45
C TYR A 287 3.29 11.50 -35.53
N VAL A 288 2.40 10.65 -36.02
CA VAL A 288 1.92 9.47 -35.27
C VAL A 288 3.10 8.58 -34.86
N GLU A 289 4.02 8.29 -35.79
CA GLU A 289 5.22 7.53 -35.50
C GLU A 289 6.16 8.23 -34.48
N GLN A 290 6.25 9.54 -34.55
CA GLN A 290 7.01 10.32 -33.56
C GLN A 290 6.36 10.26 -32.17
N ALA A 291 5.05 10.44 -32.08
CA ALA A 291 4.29 10.43 -30.84
C ALA A 291 4.34 9.05 -30.12
N ARG A 292 4.31 7.96 -30.88
CA ARG A 292 4.45 6.58 -30.35
C ARG A 292 5.79 6.33 -29.66
N ARG A 293 6.84 7.10 -29.98
CA ARG A 293 8.16 6.96 -29.35
C ARG A 293 8.29 7.72 -28.05
N ARG A 294 7.36 8.63 -27.73
CA ARG A 294 7.34 9.41 -26.50
C ARG A 294 6.61 8.65 -25.40
N THR A 295 7.12 8.73 -24.18
CA THR A 295 6.43 8.23 -22.99
C THR A 295 5.22 9.12 -22.66
N GLU A 296 4.23 8.57 -21.97
CA GLU A 296 3.08 9.37 -21.51
C GLU A 296 3.49 10.54 -20.61
N ILE A 297 4.52 10.36 -19.80
CA ILE A 297 5.05 11.41 -18.93
C ILE A 297 5.63 12.56 -19.74
N GLU A 298 6.42 12.26 -20.78
CA GLU A 298 6.93 13.28 -21.70
C GLU A 298 5.79 14.00 -22.42
N ARG A 299 4.72 13.27 -22.78
CA ARG A 299 3.54 13.84 -23.42
C ARG A 299 2.71 14.73 -22.50
N LEU A 300 2.62 14.39 -21.21
CA LEU A 300 1.88 15.15 -20.19
C LEU A 300 2.71 16.23 -19.49
N SER A 301 4.04 16.23 -19.64
CA SER A 301 4.93 17.20 -19.01
C SER A 301 4.52 18.62 -19.38
N THR A 302 4.39 19.50 -18.40
CA THR A 302 4.15 20.94 -18.59
C THR A 302 5.39 21.71 -19.03
N ASP A 303 6.57 21.10 -18.88
CA ASP A 303 7.85 21.75 -19.16
C ASP A 303 8.29 21.64 -20.64
N THR A 304 7.53 20.87 -21.45
CA THR A 304 7.82 20.70 -22.87
C THR A 304 6.77 21.39 -23.74
N ALA A 305 7.21 22.10 -24.77
CA ALA A 305 6.32 22.69 -25.76
C ALA A 305 5.42 21.64 -26.39
N LYS A 306 4.12 21.88 -26.42
CA LYS A 306 3.13 20.98 -27.02
C LYS A 306 3.22 21.02 -28.53
N THR A 307 3.20 19.86 -29.13
CA THR A 307 3.29 19.74 -30.59
C THR A 307 2.06 19.09 -31.20
N GLY A 308 1.76 19.42 -32.44
CA GLY A 308 0.62 18.82 -33.15
C GLY A 308 0.68 19.04 -34.65
N VAL A 309 -0.20 18.36 -35.36
CA VAL A 309 -0.34 18.45 -36.81
C VAL A 309 -1.82 18.55 -37.19
N PHE A 310 -2.14 19.48 -38.07
CA PHE A 310 -3.50 19.62 -38.65
C PHE A 310 -3.78 18.47 -39.58
N THR A 311 -4.95 17.82 -39.41
CA THR A 311 -5.37 16.68 -40.24
C THR A 311 -5.90 17.06 -41.64
N GLY A 312 -6.20 18.34 -41.82
CA GLY A 312 -6.87 18.86 -43.03
C GLY A 312 -8.42 18.84 -42.95
N ALA A 313 -8.98 18.21 -41.95
CA ALA A 313 -10.42 18.09 -41.75
C ALA A 313 -10.96 19.01 -40.65
N PHE A 314 -12.29 19.17 -40.67
CA PHE A 314 -13.02 19.95 -39.67
C PHE A 314 -14.17 19.12 -39.11
N CYS A 315 -14.54 19.36 -37.85
CA CYS A 315 -15.79 18.89 -37.27
C CYS A 315 -16.70 20.09 -36.93
N LYS A 316 -17.99 19.87 -36.80
CA LYS A 316 -18.96 20.90 -36.51
C LYS A 316 -19.27 20.95 -35.02
N ASN A 317 -19.02 22.08 -34.36
CA ASN A 317 -19.56 22.35 -33.04
C ASN A 317 -21.09 22.57 -33.15
N LEU A 318 -21.86 21.61 -32.66
CA LEU A 318 -23.32 21.66 -32.78
C LEU A 318 -23.97 22.78 -31.97
N LEU A 319 -23.30 23.33 -30.96
CA LEU A 319 -23.80 24.44 -30.15
C LEU A 319 -23.59 25.79 -30.78
N SER A 320 -22.41 26.07 -31.31
CA SER A 320 -22.09 27.35 -32.01
C SER A 320 -22.45 27.30 -33.49
N GLY A 321 -22.56 26.11 -34.10
CA GLY A 321 -22.77 25.93 -35.54
C GLY A 321 -21.50 26.15 -36.37
N GLU A 322 -20.35 26.34 -35.76
CA GLU A 322 -19.08 26.64 -36.48
C GLU A 322 -18.32 25.37 -36.82
N ASP A 323 -17.50 25.45 -37.86
CA ASP A 323 -16.56 24.42 -38.26
C ASP A 323 -15.25 24.56 -37.49
N VAL A 324 -14.81 23.49 -36.81
CA VAL A 324 -13.66 23.45 -35.92
C VAL A 324 -12.58 22.57 -36.54
N PRO A 325 -11.36 23.04 -36.77
CA PRO A 325 -10.27 22.24 -37.35
C PRO A 325 -9.84 21.10 -36.42
N ILE A 326 -9.62 19.91 -37.01
CA ILE A 326 -9.19 18.71 -36.28
C ILE A 326 -7.66 18.58 -36.35
N TRP A 327 -7.03 18.59 -35.21
CA TRP A 327 -5.59 18.39 -35.02
C TRP A 327 -5.32 17.04 -34.38
N ILE A 328 -4.14 16.49 -34.56
CA ILE A 328 -3.56 15.48 -33.68
C ILE A 328 -2.48 16.15 -32.84
N ALA A 329 -2.42 15.85 -31.55
CA ALA A 329 -1.39 16.41 -30.67
C ALA A 329 -0.95 15.41 -29.62
N ASP A 330 0.28 15.53 -29.17
CA ASP A 330 0.91 14.59 -28.22
C ASP A 330 0.34 14.62 -26.80
N TYR A 331 -0.32 15.72 -26.41
CA TYR A 331 -0.95 15.84 -25.09
C TYR A 331 -2.36 15.26 -24.99
N ALA A 332 -2.98 14.86 -26.09
CA ALA A 332 -4.21 14.08 -26.09
C ALA A 332 -3.89 12.58 -25.96
N LEU A 333 -4.57 11.90 -25.05
CA LEU A 333 -4.34 10.50 -24.76
C LEU A 333 -5.58 9.68 -25.13
N LEU A 334 -5.39 8.60 -25.88
CA LEU A 334 -6.49 7.76 -26.38
C LEU A 334 -7.38 7.20 -25.27
N TRP A 335 -6.81 6.91 -24.11
CA TRP A 335 -7.50 6.26 -23.00
C TRP A 335 -8.17 7.22 -22.02
N TYR A 336 -7.95 8.53 -22.14
CA TYR A 336 -8.62 9.52 -21.29
C TYR A 336 -9.86 10.07 -21.98
N GLY A 337 -11.01 9.88 -21.36
CA GLY A 337 -12.30 10.26 -21.97
C GLY A 337 -12.58 9.46 -23.24
N THR A 338 -12.66 10.16 -24.36
CA THR A 338 -12.94 9.57 -25.68
C THR A 338 -11.69 9.53 -26.58
N GLY A 339 -10.52 9.94 -26.08
CA GLY A 339 -9.34 10.14 -26.92
C GLY A 339 -9.39 11.41 -27.78
N ALA A 340 -10.44 12.20 -27.60
CA ALA A 340 -10.64 13.49 -28.25
C ALA A 340 -10.81 14.60 -27.20
N VAL A 341 -10.19 15.76 -27.43
CA VAL A 341 -10.21 16.91 -26.53
C VAL A 341 -10.65 18.15 -27.30
N MET A 342 -11.60 18.88 -26.76
CA MET A 342 -11.98 20.20 -27.29
C MET A 342 -10.92 21.24 -26.84
N GLY A 343 -10.29 21.93 -27.78
CA GLY A 343 -9.33 22.99 -27.53
C GLY A 343 -10.04 24.29 -27.19
N VAL A 344 -9.83 24.77 -25.97
CA VAL A 344 -10.47 26.01 -25.45
C VAL A 344 -9.40 27.02 -24.98
N PRO A 345 -8.64 27.61 -25.88
CA PRO A 345 -7.42 28.36 -25.55
C PRO A 345 -7.63 29.53 -24.59
N ALA A 346 -8.80 30.14 -24.55
CA ALA A 346 -9.08 31.19 -23.59
C ALA A 346 -9.18 30.70 -22.13
N HIS A 347 -9.37 29.37 -21.89
CA HIS A 347 -9.71 28.80 -20.58
C HIS A 347 -8.90 27.57 -20.20
N ASP A 348 -7.94 27.17 -21.03
CA ASP A 348 -6.93 26.14 -20.71
C ASP A 348 -5.56 26.63 -21.16
N GLN A 349 -4.58 26.65 -20.25
CA GLN A 349 -3.25 27.23 -20.52
C GLN A 349 -2.48 26.45 -21.59
N ARG A 350 -2.63 25.12 -21.65
CA ARG A 350 -1.98 24.28 -22.68
C ARG A 350 -2.56 24.58 -24.07
N ASP A 351 -3.87 24.73 -24.11
CA ASP A 351 -4.57 25.07 -25.36
C ASP A 351 -4.21 26.50 -25.80
N PHE A 352 -4.00 27.42 -24.85
CA PHE A 352 -3.57 28.77 -25.10
C PHE A 352 -2.16 28.81 -25.76
N GLU A 353 -1.21 28.10 -25.18
CA GLU A 353 0.15 28.00 -25.71
C GLU A 353 0.16 27.30 -27.08
N PHE A 354 -0.62 26.25 -27.24
CA PHE A 354 -0.80 25.56 -28.51
C PHE A 354 -1.41 26.50 -29.57
N ALA A 355 -2.46 27.24 -29.21
CA ALA A 355 -3.10 28.19 -30.10
C ALA A 355 -2.17 29.32 -30.55
N GLN A 356 -1.33 29.85 -29.63
CA GLN A 356 -0.30 30.82 -29.97
C GLN A 356 0.76 30.26 -30.92
N GLN A 357 1.19 29.00 -30.71
CA GLN A 357 2.22 28.36 -31.53
C GLN A 357 1.75 28.11 -32.97
N TYR A 358 0.45 27.83 -33.15
CA TYR A 358 -0.11 27.46 -34.46
C TYR A 358 -1.04 28.52 -35.07
N ASP A 359 -1.06 29.72 -34.50
CA ASP A 359 -1.89 30.86 -34.95
C ASP A 359 -3.41 30.52 -35.00
N ILE A 360 -3.87 29.80 -33.96
CA ILE A 360 -5.28 29.43 -33.82
C ILE A 360 -6.01 30.54 -33.03
N PRO A 361 -7.24 30.93 -33.42
CA PRO A 361 -8.01 31.95 -32.71
C PRO A 361 -8.24 31.62 -31.22
N VAL A 362 -8.17 32.63 -30.36
CA VAL A 362 -8.51 32.55 -28.93
C VAL A 362 -9.83 33.27 -28.73
N ARG A 363 -10.86 32.53 -28.24
CA ARG A 363 -12.20 33.04 -28.00
C ARG A 363 -12.54 33.01 -26.52
N VAL A 364 -12.72 34.17 -25.92
CA VAL A 364 -13.12 34.30 -24.52
C VAL A 364 -14.62 34.00 -24.38
N VAL A 365 -14.98 33.03 -23.56
CA VAL A 365 -16.38 32.67 -23.29
C VAL A 365 -16.69 32.69 -21.78
N ILE A 366 -15.69 32.90 -20.95
CA ILE A 366 -15.83 33.26 -19.55
C ILE A 366 -15.04 34.54 -19.33
N ALA A 367 -15.77 35.64 -19.17
CA ALA A 367 -15.17 36.94 -19.01
C ALA A 367 -14.59 37.14 -17.59
N PRO A 368 -13.34 37.60 -17.46
CA PRO A 368 -12.80 38.09 -16.20
C PRO A 368 -13.61 39.28 -15.67
N PRO A 369 -13.57 39.58 -14.37
CA PRO A 369 -14.16 40.79 -13.83
C PRO A 369 -13.63 42.05 -14.58
N GLN A 370 -14.57 42.89 -15.05
CA GLN A 370 -14.26 44.12 -15.77
C GLN A 370 -13.56 43.92 -17.14
N TRP A 371 -13.70 42.74 -17.76
CA TRP A 371 -13.16 42.50 -19.09
C TRP A 371 -13.79 43.45 -20.11
N ASP A 372 -12.97 44.12 -20.87
CA ASP A 372 -13.33 45.16 -21.85
C ASP A 372 -13.35 44.68 -23.31
N GLY A 373 -13.11 43.38 -23.55
CA GLY A 373 -13.05 42.79 -24.90
C GLY A 373 -11.64 42.64 -25.46
N GLU A 374 -10.61 43.07 -24.74
CA GLU A 374 -9.22 42.93 -25.21
C GLU A 374 -8.76 41.44 -25.17
N PRO A 375 -7.80 41.07 -26.06
CA PRO A 375 -7.20 39.73 -26.04
C PRO A 375 -6.54 39.41 -24.69
N LEU A 376 -6.65 38.14 -24.27
CA LEU A 376 -6.00 37.66 -23.05
C LEU A 376 -4.51 37.42 -23.29
N GLU A 377 -3.68 37.76 -22.30
CA GLU A 377 -2.23 37.46 -22.31
C GLU A 377 -1.94 36.00 -21.93
N ASN A 378 -2.83 35.38 -21.13
CA ASN A 378 -2.81 33.98 -20.68
C ASN A 378 -4.23 33.47 -20.57
N ALA A 379 -4.40 32.15 -20.50
CA ALA A 379 -5.70 31.56 -20.27
C ALA A 379 -6.33 32.03 -18.95
N TYR A 380 -7.60 32.35 -18.97
CA TYR A 380 -8.38 32.70 -17.79
C TYR A 380 -9.12 31.47 -17.24
N ILE A 381 -8.72 31.00 -16.08
CA ILE A 381 -9.21 29.76 -15.47
C ILE A 381 -10.11 29.97 -14.25
N ASP A 382 -10.18 31.19 -13.73
CA ASP A 382 -10.96 31.55 -12.55
C ASP A 382 -12.47 31.66 -12.86
N PRO A 383 -13.34 31.70 -11.83
CA PRO A 383 -14.75 31.98 -11.99
C PRO A 383 -15.02 33.33 -12.68
N GLY A 384 -16.01 33.36 -13.55
CA GLY A 384 -16.37 34.57 -14.31
C GLY A 384 -17.80 34.53 -14.84
N VAL A 385 -18.09 35.45 -15.75
CA VAL A 385 -19.41 35.57 -16.39
C VAL A 385 -19.31 35.11 -17.84
N MET A 386 -20.26 34.28 -18.26
CA MET A 386 -20.30 33.77 -19.63
C MET A 386 -20.51 34.92 -20.63
N ALA A 387 -19.72 34.88 -21.70
CA ALA A 387 -19.73 35.80 -22.80
C ALA A 387 -19.57 35.01 -24.10
N ASN A 388 -20.00 35.55 -25.25
CA ASN A 388 -19.90 34.91 -26.56
C ASN A 388 -20.46 33.45 -26.58
N SER A 389 -21.42 33.15 -25.72
CA SER A 389 -22.00 31.85 -25.47
C SER A 389 -23.50 31.82 -25.79
N ALA A 390 -23.95 32.67 -26.72
CA ALA A 390 -25.33 32.80 -27.22
C ALA A 390 -26.32 33.02 -26.06
N GLN A 391 -27.33 32.15 -25.90
CA GLN A 391 -28.37 32.28 -24.83
C GLN A 391 -27.85 32.12 -23.41
N PHE A 392 -26.60 31.79 -23.22
CA PHE A 392 -25.97 31.62 -21.90
C PHE A 392 -25.17 32.84 -21.48
N ASP A 393 -25.07 33.89 -22.34
CA ASP A 393 -24.37 35.11 -21.98
C ASP A 393 -24.96 35.75 -20.72
N GLY A 394 -24.07 36.26 -19.86
CA GLY A 394 -24.46 36.91 -18.61
C GLY A 394 -24.66 35.94 -17.43
N LEU A 395 -24.65 34.65 -17.61
CA LEU A 395 -24.69 33.69 -16.51
C LEU A 395 -23.31 33.60 -15.80
N PRO A 396 -23.26 33.45 -14.49
CA PRO A 396 -22.06 32.96 -13.82
C PRO A 396 -21.69 31.60 -14.40
N ASN A 397 -20.39 31.37 -14.71
CA ASN A 397 -19.98 30.13 -15.37
C ASN A 397 -20.32 28.87 -14.58
N GLU A 398 -20.34 28.92 -13.25
CA GLU A 398 -20.79 27.83 -12.38
C GLU A 398 -22.24 27.38 -12.69
N LYS A 399 -23.14 28.35 -12.99
CA LYS A 399 -24.50 28.06 -13.44
C LYS A 399 -24.53 27.67 -14.92
N GLY A 400 -23.57 28.14 -15.70
CA GLY A 400 -23.39 27.78 -17.10
C GLY A 400 -23.09 26.30 -17.29
N LEU A 401 -22.34 25.68 -16.38
CA LEU A 401 -22.06 24.25 -16.39
C LEU A 401 -23.34 23.42 -16.51
N ASP A 402 -24.27 23.61 -15.58
CA ASP A 402 -25.53 22.87 -15.57
C ASP A 402 -26.44 23.26 -16.72
N ALA A 403 -26.57 24.57 -17.00
CA ALA A 403 -27.44 25.06 -18.05
C ALA A 403 -27.03 24.52 -19.45
N ILE A 404 -25.72 24.43 -19.73
CA ILE A 404 -25.23 23.88 -20.99
C ILE A 404 -25.39 22.35 -21.00
N ALA A 405 -25.12 21.67 -19.89
CA ALA A 405 -25.37 20.23 -19.79
C ALA A 405 -26.84 19.88 -20.09
N ASP A 406 -27.81 20.59 -19.45
CA ASP A 406 -29.22 20.41 -19.69
C ASP A 406 -29.60 20.69 -21.14
N TYR A 407 -29.03 21.73 -21.74
CA TYR A 407 -29.27 22.08 -23.14
C TYR A 407 -28.77 21.00 -24.09
N VAL A 408 -27.54 20.53 -23.89
CA VAL A 408 -26.94 19.46 -24.70
C VAL A 408 -27.76 18.17 -24.62
N GLU A 409 -28.23 17.79 -23.42
CA GLU A 409 -29.13 16.62 -23.25
C GLU A 409 -30.47 16.83 -23.93
N SER A 410 -31.08 18.03 -23.80
CA SER A 410 -32.37 18.36 -24.44
C SER A 410 -32.31 18.27 -25.95
N LYS A 411 -31.17 18.60 -26.56
CA LYS A 411 -30.93 18.51 -28.00
C LYS A 411 -30.46 17.13 -28.47
N ARG A 412 -30.16 16.23 -27.56
CA ARG A 412 -29.53 14.92 -27.83
C ARG A 412 -28.15 15.05 -28.48
N TRP A 413 -27.43 16.13 -28.17
CA TRP A 413 -26.06 16.37 -28.61
C TRP A 413 -25.01 15.90 -27.62
N GLY A 414 -25.44 15.22 -26.56
CA GLY A 414 -24.60 14.64 -25.53
C GLY A 414 -25.37 14.26 -24.29
N ARG A 415 -24.65 13.94 -23.25
CA ARG A 415 -25.19 13.50 -21.95
C ARG A 415 -24.21 13.76 -20.83
N ARG A 416 -24.73 13.93 -19.62
CA ARG A 416 -23.88 13.84 -18.42
C ARG A 416 -23.22 12.47 -18.34
N SER A 417 -21.97 12.43 -17.97
CA SER A 417 -21.16 11.22 -17.97
C SER A 417 -20.11 11.29 -16.87
N VAL A 418 -19.70 10.12 -16.41
CA VAL A 418 -18.56 9.96 -15.50
C VAL A 418 -17.42 9.33 -16.27
N SER A 419 -16.23 9.84 -16.10
CA SER A 419 -14.99 9.27 -16.64
C SER A 419 -14.03 8.93 -15.50
N TYR A 420 -13.27 7.88 -15.69
CA TYR A 420 -12.26 7.45 -14.73
C TYR A 420 -10.88 7.48 -15.38
N ARG A 421 -9.84 7.78 -14.58
CA ARG A 421 -8.45 7.71 -15.05
C ARG A 421 -7.88 6.30 -14.95
N ILE A 422 -8.38 5.50 -14.00
CA ILE A 422 -7.98 4.10 -13.86
C ILE A 422 -8.29 3.34 -15.16
N ARG A 423 -7.42 2.41 -15.51
CA ARG A 423 -7.57 1.49 -16.65
C ARG A 423 -7.77 0.08 -16.16
N ASP A 424 -8.32 -0.77 -17.04
CA ASP A 424 -8.42 -2.20 -16.75
C ASP A 424 -7.06 -2.81 -16.47
N TRP A 425 -7.05 -3.73 -15.52
CA TRP A 425 -5.82 -4.34 -15.03
C TRP A 425 -5.28 -5.35 -16.04
N LEU A 426 -4.06 -5.10 -16.53
CA LEU A 426 -3.36 -5.95 -17.48
C LEU A 426 -2.81 -7.20 -16.78
N ILE A 427 -3.35 -8.36 -17.12
CA ILE A 427 -3.04 -9.64 -16.48
C ILE A 427 -1.90 -10.39 -17.17
N SER A 428 -1.81 -10.37 -18.49
CA SER A 428 -0.85 -11.14 -19.28
C SER A 428 0.60 -10.80 -18.98
N ARG A 429 1.43 -11.84 -18.84
CA ARG A 429 2.90 -11.73 -18.76
C ARG A 429 3.55 -12.76 -19.69
N GLN A 430 4.50 -12.32 -20.52
CA GLN A 430 5.28 -13.17 -21.42
C GLN A 430 6.46 -13.75 -20.67
N ARG A 431 6.16 -14.50 -19.61
CA ARG A 431 7.15 -15.08 -18.69
C ARG A 431 6.80 -16.54 -18.38
N TYR A 432 7.83 -17.33 -18.04
CA TYR A 432 7.66 -18.72 -17.66
C TYR A 432 7.11 -18.86 -16.22
N TRP A 433 7.70 -18.13 -15.25
CA TRP A 433 7.43 -18.34 -13.84
C TRP A 433 6.23 -17.54 -13.34
N GLY A 434 5.05 -18.10 -13.55
CA GLY A 434 3.76 -17.50 -13.17
C GLY A 434 2.62 -18.47 -13.38
N THR A 435 1.43 -18.18 -12.89
CA THR A 435 0.23 -19.00 -13.08
C THR A 435 -0.17 -19.02 -14.56
N PRO A 436 -0.23 -20.18 -15.25
CA PRO A 436 -0.70 -20.27 -16.63
C PRO A 436 -2.17 -19.84 -16.75
N ILE A 437 -2.49 -19.05 -17.78
CA ILE A 437 -3.87 -18.65 -18.06
C ILE A 437 -4.63 -19.84 -18.65
N PRO A 438 -5.75 -20.29 -18.04
CA PRO A 438 -6.42 -21.55 -18.38
C PRO A 438 -7.36 -21.42 -19.59
N ILE A 439 -6.85 -20.94 -20.73
CA ILE A 439 -7.61 -20.75 -21.98
C ILE A 439 -6.97 -21.55 -23.10
N ILE A 440 -7.81 -22.09 -23.99
CA ILE A 440 -7.43 -22.79 -25.21
C ILE A 440 -7.98 -22.04 -26.41
N HIS A 441 -7.11 -21.68 -27.34
CA HIS A 441 -7.47 -20.97 -28.59
C HIS A 441 -7.75 -21.99 -29.68
N CYS A 442 -9.02 -22.11 -30.06
CA CYS A 442 -9.48 -22.98 -31.13
C CYS A 442 -9.84 -22.16 -32.37
N HIS A 443 -9.35 -22.53 -33.52
CA HIS A 443 -9.70 -21.82 -34.77
C HIS A 443 -11.20 -21.84 -35.10
N LYS A 444 -11.92 -22.87 -34.65
CA LYS A 444 -13.34 -23.03 -34.88
C LYS A 444 -14.21 -22.40 -33.81
N CYS A 445 -13.78 -22.55 -32.53
CA CYS A 445 -14.61 -22.18 -31.38
C CYS A 445 -14.18 -20.86 -30.72
N GLY A 446 -13.06 -20.25 -31.15
CA GLY A 446 -12.46 -19.10 -30.49
C GLY A 446 -11.74 -19.48 -29.18
N PRO A 447 -11.62 -18.56 -28.22
CA PRO A 447 -11.10 -18.86 -26.89
C PRO A 447 -12.09 -19.75 -26.12
N VAL A 448 -11.60 -20.87 -25.58
CA VAL A 448 -12.37 -21.87 -24.84
C VAL A 448 -11.71 -22.08 -23.47
N PRO A 449 -12.43 -21.95 -22.36
CA PRO A 449 -11.94 -22.28 -21.02
C PRO A 449 -11.48 -23.75 -20.92
N VAL A 450 -10.40 -23.98 -20.19
CA VAL A 450 -10.02 -25.33 -19.74
C VAL A 450 -11.11 -25.80 -18.77
N PRO A 451 -11.61 -27.04 -18.89
CA PRO A 451 -12.56 -27.60 -17.93
C PRO A 451 -12.04 -27.57 -16.50
N GLU A 452 -12.89 -27.24 -15.52
CA GLU A 452 -12.50 -27.08 -14.11
C GLU A 452 -11.91 -28.35 -13.50
N ASP A 453 -12.35 -29.51 -13.94
CA ASP A 453 -11.85 -30.82 -13.52
C ASP A 453 -10.46 -31.15 -14.08
N GLN A 454 -9.97 -30.38 -15.07
CA GLN A 454 -8.62 -30.47 -15.62
C GLN A 454 -7.65 -29.44 -15.01
N LEU A 455 -8.10 -28.63 -14.07
CA LEU A 455 -7.23 -27.74 -13.33
C LEU A 455 -6.46 -28.49 -12.23
N PRO A 456 -5.19 -28.13 -11.99
CA PRO A 456 -4.46 -27.02 -12.60
C PRO A 456 -3.82 -27.38 -13.95
N VAL A 457 -3.74 -26.39 -14.84
CA VAL A 457 -2.81 -26.43 -15.99
C VAL A 457 -1.41 -26.23 -15.42
N LEU A 458 -0.61 -27.29 -15.42
CA LEU A 458 0.72 -27.30 -14.81
C LEU A 458 1.78 -26.62 -15.71
N LEU A 459 2.73 -25.94 -15.08
CA LEU A 459 3.95 -25.48 -15.76
C LEU A 459 4.83 -26.68 -16.13
N PRO A 460 5.35 -26.76 -17.38
CA PRO A 460 6.27 -27.81 -17.77
C PRO A 460 7.67 -27.57 -17.15
N GLU A 461 8.21 -28.55 -16.45
CA GLU A 461 9.52 -28.44 -15.78
C GLU A 461 10.71 -28.40 -16.76
N ASP A 462 10.51 -28.87 -17.99
CA ASP A 462 11.53 -28.95 -19.05
C ASP A 462 11.45 -27.80 -20.07
N ALA A 463 10.69 -26.74 -19.78
CA ALA A 463 10.61 -25.56 -20.62
C ALA A 463 11.86 -24.68 -20.50
N GLU A 464 12.27 -24.05 -21.63
CA GLU A 464 13.16 -22.90 -21.56
C GLU A 464 12.49 -21.78 -20.75
N PHE A 465 13.28 -21.17 -19.86
CA PHE A 465 12.76 -20.11 -18.98
C PHE A 465 13.42 -18.75 -19.21
N LYS A 466 14.36 -18.66 -20.17
CA LYS A 466 15.00 -17.39 -20.50
C LYS A 466 14.05 -16.52 -21.32
N PRO A 467 13.87 -15.26 -20.96
CA PRO A 467 13.03 -14.35 -21.71
C PRO A 467 13.64 -14.05 -23.09
N THR A 468 12.82 -14.14 -24.13
CA THR A 468 13.20 -13.86 -25.53
C THR A 468 12.39 -12.70 -26.11
N GLY A 469 11.46 -12.16 -25.34
CA GLY A 469 10.47 -11.18 -25.81
C GLY A 469 9.15 -11.80 -26.24
N GLU A 470 9.09 -13.13 -26.32
CA GLU A 470 7.89 -13.95 -26.45
C GLU A 470 7.78 -14.86 -25.23
N SER A 471 6.60 -15.39 -24.97
CA SER A 471 6.43 -16.33 -23.87
C SER A 471 7.27 -17.59 -24.08
N PRO A 472 8.11 -18.00 -23.12
CA PRO A 472 8.87 -19.24 -23.20
C PRO A 472 7.98 -20.49 -23.39
N LEU A 473 6.74 -20.43 -22.89
CA LEU A 473 5.76 -21.51 -23.04
C LEU A 473 5.26 -21.67 -24.49
N ALA A 474 5.34 -20.61 -25.31
CA ALA A 474 4.96 -20.66 -26.72
C ALA A 474 5.88 -21.58 -27.53
N GLY A 475 7.14 -21.68 -27.14
CA GLY A 475 8.13 -22.58 -27.74
C GLY A 475 8.07 -24.02 -27.24
N HIS A 476 7.32 -24.29 -26.16
CA HIS A 476 7.19 -25.63 -25.60
C HIS A 476 6.05 -26.41 -26.25
N GLU A 477 6.34 -27.22 -27.26
CA GLU A 477 5.33 -27.89 -28.11
C GLU A 477 4.28 -28.68 -27.32
N ARG A 478 4.69 -29.50 -26.33
CA ARG A 478 3.76 -30.31 -25.53
C ARG A 478 2.84 -29.49 -24.66
N PHE A 479 3.27 -28.30 -24.24
CA PHE A 479 2.42 -27.37 -23.48
C PHE A 479 1.48 -26.59 -24.40
N ALA A 480 2.01 -26.07 -25.49
CA ALA A 480 1.28 -25.20 -26.42
C ALA A 480 0.18 -25.91 -27.18
N HIS A 481 0.34 -27.22 -27.50
CA HIS A 481 -0.68 -28.00 -28.19
C HIS A 481 -1.72 -28.57 -27.23
N ALA A 482 -2.97 -28.47 -27.63
CA ALA A 482 -4.11 -29.04 -26.88
C ALA A 482 -5.23 -29.39 -27.86
N ASP A 483 -6.13 -30.27 -27.43
CA ASP A 483 -7.40 -30.46 -28.10
C ASP A 483 -8.45 -29.54 -27.55
N CYS A 484 -9.31 -29.03 -28.41
CA CYS A 484 -10.38 -28.13 -28.01
C CYS A 484 -11.45 -28.86 -27.20
N PRO A 485 -11.76 -28.48 -25.94
CA PRO A 485 -12.75 -29.17 -25.12
C PRO A 485 -14.18 -29.10 -25.68
N ARG A 486 -14.45 -28.20 -26.67
CA ARG A 486 -15.76 -28.00 -27.26
C ARG A 486 -16.00 -28.81 -28.53
N CYS A 487 -14.95 -29.05 -29.32
CA CYS A 487 -15.09 -29.69 -30.66
C CYS A 487 -14.04 -30.77 -30.95
N ASP A 488 -13.20 -31.12 -30.00
CA ASP A 488 -12.12 -32.13 -30.08
C ASP A 488 -11.11 -31.91 -31.22
N GLY A 489 -11.15 -30.73 -31.84
CA GLY A 489 -10.20 -30.34 -32.91
C GLY A 489 -8.89 -29.81 -32.32
N PRO A 490 -7.81 -29.81 -33.15
CA PRO A 490 -6.52 -29.27 -32.72
C PRO A 490 -6.63 -27.80 -32.35
N ALA A 491 -6.01 -27.42 -31.26
CA ALA A 491 -6.03 -26.08 -30.70
C ALA A 491 -4.71 -25.73 -30.02
N ARG A 492 -4.55 -24.51 -29.56
CA ARG A 492 -3.35 -24.08 -28.83
C ARG A 492 -3.75 -23.53 -27.45
N ARG A 493 -2.99 -23.88 -26.42
CA ARG A 493 -3.12 -23.25 -25.11
C ARG A 493 -2.70 -21.80 -25.17
N GLU A 494 -3.29 -20.98 -24.30
CA GLU A 494 -2.72 -19.70 -23.95
C GLU A 494 -1.33 -19.90 -23.33
N THR A 495 -0.38 -19.09 -23.74
CA THR A 495 1.03 -19.22 -23.36
C THR A 495 1.51 -18.09 -22.45
N ASP A 496 0.68 -17.07 -22.26
CA ASP A 496 0.94 -16.06 -21.24
C ASP A 496 0.65 -16.61 -19.85
N THR A 497 1.39 -16.13 -18.87
CA THR A 497 1.11 -16.35 -17.45
C THR A 497 0.45 -15.13 -16.84
N MET A 498 -0.16 -15.29 -15.68
CA MET A 498 -0.80 -14.20 -14.97
C MET A 498 0.21 -13.32 -14.25
N ASP A 499 -0.12 -12.06 -14.04
CA ASP A 499 0.58 -11.16 -13.14
C ASP A 499 0.68 -11.75 -11.73
N THR A 500 1.82 -11.56 -11.06
CA THR A 500 2.06 -12.04 -9.69
C THR A 500 1.07 -11.45 -8.67
N PHE A 501 0.49 -10.28 -8.95
CA PHE A 501 -0.57 -9.73 -8.08
C PHE A 501 -1.84 -10.58 -8.09
N MET A 502 -2.06 -11.42 -9.10
CA MET A 502 -3.14 -12.41 -9.04
C MET A 502 -2.99 -13.35 -7.84
N ASP A 503 -1.76 -13.74 -7.51
CA ASP A 503 -1.44 -14.60 -6.37
C ASP A 503 -1.69 -13.88 -5.04
N SER A 504 -1.19 -12.65 -4.92
CA SER A 504 -1.20 -11.88 -3.67
C SER A 504 -2.52 -11.16 -3.36
N ASN A 505 -3.53 -11.21 -4.25
CA ASN A 505 -4.80 -10.52 -4.01
C ASN A 505 -5.80 -11.30 -3.15
N TRP A 506 -5.57 -12.58 -2.91
CA TRP A 506 -6.48 -13.42 -2.15
C TRP A 506 -5.81 -14.42 -1.21
N TYR A 507 -4.48 -14.43 -1.09
CA TYR A 507 -3.72 -15.34 -0.23
C TYR A 507 -4.23 -15.37 1.21
N PHE A 508 -4.68 -14.23 1.72
CA PHE A 508 -5.25 -14.10 3.06
C PHE A 508 -6.58 -14.86 3.21
N ILE A 509 -7.30 -15.09 2.13
CA ILE A 509 -8.46 -15.98 2.11
C ILE A 509 -7.99 -17.43 2.17
N ARG A 510 -6.97 -17.80 1.37
CA ARG A 510 -6.45 -19.17 1.31
C ARG A 510 -5.79 -19.63 2.59
N TYR A 511 -5.17 -18.75 3.35
CA TYR A 511 -4.61 -19.06 4.66
C TYR A 511 -5.58 -19.74 5.61
N LEU A 512 -6.86 -19.44 5.50
CA LEU A 512 -7.89 -20.01 6.38
C LEU A 512 -8.04 -21.53 6.21
N SER A 513 -7.75 -22.04 5.01
CA SER A 513 -7.88 -23.47 4.71
C SER A 513 -6.99 -23.88 3.53
N PRO A 514 -5.64 -23.87 3.71
CA PRO A 514 -4.68 -24.08 2.62
C PRO A 514 -4.84 -25.43 1.91
N HIS A 515 -5.36 -26.45 2.59
CA HIS A 515 -5.56 -27.80 2.05
C HIS A 515 -7.02 -28.13 1.72
N PHE A 516 -7.88 -27.12 1.63
CA PHE A 516 -9.26 -27.32 1.20
C PHE A 516 -9.34 -27.50 -0.31
N HIS A 517 -9.92 -28.61 -0.77
CA HIS A 517 -9.93 -28.99 -2.18
C HIS A 517 -11.28 -28.77 -2.89
N ALA A 518 -12.38 -28.58 -2.14
CA ALA A 518 -13.70 -28.39 -2.71
C ALA A 518 -13.98 -26.95 -3.17
N GLY A 519 -13.09 -26.01 -2.85
CA GLY A 519 -13.19 -24.60 -3.21
C GLY A 519 -11.91 -23.83 -2.87
N PRO A 520 -11.83 -22.54 -3.21
CA PRO A 520 -10.69 -21.70 -2.88
C PRO A 520 -10.49 -21.53 -1.37
N VAL A 521 -11.56 -21.63 -0.60
CA VAL A 521 -11.57 -21.55 0.87
C VAL A 521 -12.73 -22.36 1.44
N ASP A 522 -12.58 -22.88 2.65
CA ASP A 522 -13.68 -23.45 3.44
C ASP A 522 -14.67 -22.34 3.79
N PRO A 523 -15.95 -22.43 3.35
CA PRO A 523 -16.94 -21.38 3.57
C PRO A 523 -17.17 -21.05 5.05
N GLN A 524 -17.12 -22.04 5.93
CA GLN A 524 -17.35 -21.83 7.36
C GLN A 524 -16.18 -21.09 8.00
N ARG A 525 -14.95 -21.44 7.63
CA ARG A 525 -13.78 -20.70 8.11
C ARG A 525 -13.75 -19.28 7.53
N ALA A 526 -14.14 -19.09 6.28
CA ALA A 526 -14.28 -17.78 5.69
C ALA A 526 -15.28 -16.91 6.46
N ALA A 527 -16.48 -17.43 6.74
CA ALA A 527 -17.51 -16.72 7.51
C ALA A 527 -17.06 -16.37 8.95
N ASN A 528 -16.25 -17.22 9.58
CA ASN A 528 -15.79 -17.02 10.95
C ASN A 528 -14.64 -16.02 11.06
N TRP A 529 -13.73 -15.96 10.08
CA TRP A 529 -12.46 -15.26 10.19
C TRP A 529 -12.36 -13.99 9.35
N LEU A 530 -13.09 -13.90 8.23
CA LEU A 530 -13.06 -12.71 7.37
C LEU A 530 -14.09 -11.67 7.82
N PRO A 531 -13.86 -10.40 7.51
CA PRO A 531 -12.65 -9.82 6.92
C PRO A 531 -11.46 -9.79 7.90
N VAL A 532 -10.27 -9.46 7.37
CA VAL A 532 -9.05 -9.26 8.16
C VAL A 532 -9.22 -8.05 9.09
N ASP A 533 -8.91 -8.22 10.38
CA ASP A 533 -9.09 -7.14 11.38
C ASP A 533 -7.99 -6.09 11.33
N GLN A 534 -6.75 -6.50 11.09
CA GLN A 534 -5.59 -5.61 11.00
C GLN A 534 -4.63 -6.11 9.93
N TYR A 535 -4.30 -5.23 8.99
CA TYR A 535 -3.26 -5.47 8.00
C TYR A 535 -2.10 -4.49 8.18
N THR A 536 -0.87 -4.97 7.95
CA THR A 536 0.33 -4.14 7.94
C THR A 536 1.10 -4.34 6.65
N GLY A 537 1.59 -3.25 6.06
CA GLY A 537 2.34 -3.30 4.81
C GLY A 537 2.85 -1.92 4.38
N GLY A 538 3.71 -1.90 3.36
CA GLY A 538 4.26 -0.66 2.83
C GLY A 538 3.24 0.20 2.08
N ALA A 539 3.34 1.51 2.22
CA ALA A 539 2.44 2.46 1.54
C ALA A 539 2.62 2.47 0.01
N GLU A 540 3.74 1.94 -0.51
CA GLU A 540 3.98 1.78 -1.95
C GLU A 540 2.96 0.87 -2.64
N HIS A 541 2.30 -0.01 -1.89
CA HIS A 541 1.28 -0.90 -2.41
C HIS A 541 -0.13 -0.28 -2.47
N ALA A 542 -0.28 1.01 -2.14
CA ALA A 542 -1.57 1.69 -2.09
C ALA A 542 -2.39 1.55 -3.39
N VAL A 543 -1.77 1.76 -4.55
CA VAL A 543 -2.41 1.71 -5.88
C VAL A 543 -2.09 0.43 -6.67
N MET A 544 -1.41 -0.52 -6.05
CA MET A 544 -1.10 -1.85 -6.59
C MET A 544 -1.86 -2.91 -5.80
N HIS A 545 -1.17 -3.69 -4.96
CA HIS A 545 -1.74 -4.79 -4.22
C HIS A 545 -3.01 -4.43 -3.43
N LEU A 546 -3.01 -3.31 -2.69
CA LEU A 546 -4.17 -2.93 -1.87
C LEU A 546 -5.41 -2.59 -2.71
N LEU A 547 -5.23 -1.93 -3.86
CA LEU A 547 -6.31 -1.61 -4.78
C LEU A 547 -6.84 -2.88 -5.47
N TYR A 548 -5.93 -3.73 -5.94
CA TYR A 548 -6.30 -4.98 -6.59
C TYR A 548 -6.95 -5.97 -5.62
N ALA A 549 -6.49 -6.05 -4.37
CA ALA A 549 -7.11 -6.90 -3.34
C ALA A 549 -8.53 -6.45 -3.03
N ARG A 550 -8.82 -5.14 -2.99
CA ARG A 550 -10.18 -4.60 -2.83
C ARG A 550 -11.06 -4.95 -4.02
N PHE A 551 -10.55 -4.77 -5.23
CA PHE A 551 -11.27 -5.18 -6.44
C PHE A 551 -11.56 -6.68 -6.43
N PHE A 552 -10.55 -7.50 -6.17
CA PHE A 552 -10.68 -8.96 -6.10
C PHE A 552 -11.71 -9.39 -5.06
N TRP A 553 -11.69 -8.75 -3.88
CA TRP A 553 -12.66 -9.00 -2.82
C TRP A 553 -14.10 -8.73 -3.26
N LYS A 554 -14.35 -7.61 -3.93
CA LYS A 554 -15.68 -7.27 -4.43
C LYS A 554 -16.19 -8.29 -5.44
N VAL A 555 -15.32 -8.76 -6.33
CA VAL A 555 -15.68 -9.85 -7.26
C VAL A 555 -15.91 -11.18 -6.51
N ALA A 556 -15.08 -11.50 -5.51
CA ALA A 556 -15.25 -12.70 -4.68
C ALA A 556 -16.57 -12.65 -3.87
N ARG A 557 -16.96 -11.48 -3.38
CA ARG A 557 -18.27 -11.22 -2.76
C ARG A 557 -19.41 -11.53 -3.74
N ASP A 558 -19.32 -11.00 -4.95
CA ASP A 558 -20.33 -11.19 -6.00
C ASP A 558 -20.39 -12.64 -6.55
N LEU A 559 -19.34 -13.41 -6.28
CA LEU A 559 -19.29 -14.87 -6.50
C LEU A 559 -19.78 -15.66 -5.29
N GLY A 560 -20.07 -15.03 -4.16
CA GLY A 560 -20.50 -15.70 -2.93
C GLY A 560 -19.40 -16.46 -2.19
N ILE A 561 -18.13 -16.11 -2.43
CA ILE A 561 -16.96 -16.74 -1.77
C ILE A 561 -16.69 -16.07 -0.41
N VAL A 562 -16.92 -14.78 -0.31
CA VAL A 562 -16.72 -13.96 0.89
C VAL A 562 -17.93 -13.08 1.15
N GLU A 563 -18.03 -12.55 2.38
CA GLU A 563 -19.07 -11.60 2.78
C GLU A 563 -18.46 -10.24 3.15
N GLY A 564 -19.25 -9.18 3.04
CA GLY A 564 -18.82 -7.79 3.33
C GLY A 564 -18.12 -7.10 2.17
N ASP A 565 -17.88 -5.81 2.31
CA ASP A 565 -17.47 -4.94 1.21
C ASP A 565 -15.95 -4.76 1.09
N GLU A 566 -15.18 -5.02 2.16
CA GLU A 566 -13.76 -4.74 2.19
C GLU A 566 -12.96 -5.89 2.82
N PRO A 567 -11.76 -6.21 2.27
CA PRO A 567 -10.93 -7.31 2.76
C PRO A 567 -10.22 -7.00 4.07
N PHE A 568 -9.86 -5.75 4.31
CA PHE A 568 -9.00 -5.31 5.41
C PHE A 568 -9.65 -4.14 6.17
N LEU A 569 -10.11 -4.37 7.41
CA LEU A 569 -10.81 -3.35 8.17
C LEU A 569 -9.88 -2.21 8.61
N ARG A 570 -8.67 -2.55 9.06
CA ARG A 570 -7.67 -1.58 9.48
C ARG A 570 -6.34 -1.82 8.77
N LEU A 571 -5.73 -0.74 8.32
CA LEU A 571 -4.40 -0.75 7.71
C LEU A 571 -3.45 0.10 8.53
N TYR A 572 -2.24 -0.43 8.77
CA TYR A 572 -1.14 0.34 9.32
C TYR A 572 0.07 0.24 8.40
N ASN A 573 0.62 1.37 7.98
CA ASN A 573 1.81 1.39 7.16
C ASN A 573 3.04 1.60 8.03
N GLN A 574 3.98 0.64 7.98
CA GLN A 574 5.28 0.82 8.59
C GLN A 574 6.19 1.69 7.71
N GLY A 575 7.15 2.32 8.37
CA GLY A 575 8.25 3.01 7.71
C GLY A 575 9.30 2.05 7.17
N GLN A 576 10.38 2.60 6.65
CA GLN A 576 11.48 1.81 6.07
C GLN A 576 12.74 1.92 6.92
N ILE A 577 13.40 0.79 7.12
CA ILE A 577 14.77 0.79 7.63
C ILE A 577 15.72 1.06 6.48
N LEU A 578 16.47 2.13 6.62
CA LEU A 578 17.47 2.58 5.66
C LEU A 578 18.82 1.90 5.92
N GLY A 579 19.61 1.74 4.88
CA GLY A 579 20.97 1.26 5.02
C GLY A 579 21.86 2.24 5.81
N PRO A 580 23.12 1.85 6.13
CA PRO A 580 24.06 2.73 6.81
C PRO A 580 24.38 4.03 6.04
N ASP A 581 24.10 4.04 4.75
CA ASP A 581 24.23 5.17 3.84
C ASP A 581 23.01 6.13 3.85
N GLY A 582 22.01 5.85 4.68
CA GLY A 582 20.75 6.59 4.76
C GLY A 582 19.81 6.40 3.56
N GLN A 583 20.09 5.42 2.70
CA GLN A 583 19.26 5.08 1.55
C GLN A 583 18.47 3.80 1.78
N ARG A 584 17.39 3.61 1.01
CA ARG A 584 16.63 2.35 1.00
C ARG A 584 17.56 1.18 0.74
N MET A 585 17.46 0.12 1.55
CA MET A 585 18.22 -1.11 1.35
C MET A 585 17.85 -1.77 0.03
N SER A 586 18.86 -2.07 -0.78
CA SER A 586 18.70 -2.77 -2.06
C SER A 586 19.91 -3.66 -2.34
N LYS A 587 19.65 -4.89 -2.81
CA LYS A 587 20.71 -5.83 -3.21
C LYS A 587 21.58 -5.25 -4.33
N SER A 588 21.00 -4.48 -5.24
CA SER A 588 21.73 -3.82 -6.34
C SER A 588 22.67 -2.72 -5.86
N ARG A 589 22.39 -2.10 -4.72
CA ARG A 589 23.25 -1.07 -4.09
C ARG A 589 24.29 -1.65 -3.14
N GLY A 590 24.14 -2.92 -2.75
CA GLY A 590 25.06 -3.56 -1.79
C GLY A 590 24.98 -3.04 -0.35
N ASN A 591 23.93 -2.29 0.00
CA ASN A 591 23.71 -1.70 1.32
C ASN A 591 22.75 -2.50 2.23
N VAL A 592 22.46 -3.74 1.84
CA VAL A 592 21.57 -4.64 2.58
C VAL A 592 22.28 -5.16 3.82
N ILE A 593 21.60 -5.08 4.98
CA ILE A 593 22.06 -5.65 6.25
C ILE A 593 21.52 -7.07 6.40
N ALA A 594 22.43 -8.03 6.50
CA ALA A 594 22.11 -9.42 6.83
C ALA A 594 21.87 -9.55 8.34
N PRO A 595 20.71 -10.04 8.79
CA PRO A 595 20.39 -10.18 10.21
C PRO A 595 21.20 -11.28 10.89
N ASP A 596 21.58 -12.32 10.17
CA ASP A 596 22.15 -13.55 10.69
C ASP A 596 23.39 -13.32 11.56
N ASP A 597 24.30 -12.41 11.16
CA ASP A 597 25.49 -12.06 11.93
C ASP A 597 25.15 -11.39 13.26
N TYR A 598 24.13 -10.52 13.27
CA TYR A 598 23.68 -9.84 14.50
C TYR A 598 22.95 -10.79 15.43
N VAL A 599 22.09 -11.65 14.87
CA VAL A 599 21.36 -12.67 15.62
C VAL A 599 22.34 -13.68 16.22
N ALA A 600 23.33 -14.15 15.48
CA ALA A 600 24.36 -15.05 16.00
C ALA A 600 25.14 -14.44 17.16
N ARG A 601 25.40 -13.13 17.14
CA ARG A 601 26.19 -12.42 18.14
C ARG A 601 25.39 -11.96 19.36
N TYR A 602 24.17 -11.46 19.14
CA TYR A 602 23.39 -10.76 20.18
C TYR A 602 22.05 -11.45 20.48
N GLY A 603 21.62 -12.38 19.67
CA GLY A 603 20.32 -13.03 19.75
C GLY A 603 19.19 -12.30 19.02
N ALA A 604 18.13 -13.05 18.71
CA ALA A 604 16.93 -12.57 18.05
C ALA A 604 16.20 -11.49 18.87
N ASP A 605 16.05 -11.71 20.18
CA ASP A 605 15.38 -10.75 21.07
C ASP A 605 16.06 -9.39 21.09
N THR A 606 17.40 -9.37 21.10
CA THR A 606 18.17 -8.12 21.04
C THR A 606 17.96 -7.41 19.71
N PHE A 607 17.96 -8.16 18.61
CA PHE A 607 17.79 -7.59 17.28
C PHE A 607 16.37 -7.05 17.08
N ARG A 608 15.34 -7.76 17.55
CA ARG A 608 13.94 -7.30 17.58
C ARG A 608 13.78 -6.00 18.36
N CYS A 609 14.27 -5.99 19.61
CA CYS A 609 14.24 -4.78 20.44
C CYS A 609 14.98 -3.61 19.80
N TYR A 610 16.12 -3.86 19.17
CA TYR A 610 16.91 -2.82 18.51
C TYR A 610 16.17 -2.20 17.34
N LEU A 611 15.61 -3.02 16.44
CA LEU A 611 14.85 -2.54 15.29
C LEU A 611 13.66 -1.69 15.72
N MET A 612 12.95 -2.10 16.76
CA MET A 612 11.79 -1.36 17.29
C MET A 612 12.17 -0.10 18.06
N PHE A 613 13.44 0.04 18.45
CA PHE A 613 13.95 1.20 19.19
C PHE A 613 14.53 2.31 18.30
N ILE A 614 14.78 2.04 17.01
CA ILE A 614 15.39 3.00 16.07
C ILE A 614 14.57 4.30 15.96
N GLY A 615 13.24 4.21 15.95
CA GLY A 615 12.35 5.34 15.82
C GLY A 615 10.87 4.93 15.85
N PRO A 616 9.94 5.85 15.56
CA PRO A 616 8.53 5.52 15.35
C PRO A 616 8.40 4.50 14.23
N TRP A 617 7.56 3.48 14.44
CA TRP A 617 7.49 2.35 13.51
C TRP A 617 6.93 2.73 12.11
N ASP A 618 6.11 3.77 12.04
CA ASP A 618 5.57 4.34 10.80
C ASP A 618 6.55 5.23 10.04
N GLU A 619 7.61 5.72 10.70
CA GLU A 619 8.65 6.53 10.08
C GLU A 619 9.88 5.70 9.66
N GLY A 620 10.25 4.70 10.48
CA GLY A 620 11.47 3.93 10.31
C GLY A 620 12.72 4.70 10.72
N GLY A 621 13.83 4.48 10.03
CA GLY A 621 15.08 5.19 10.32
C GLY A 621 16.33 4.50 9.80
N PRO A 622 17.51 5.14 9.94
CA PRO A 622 18.77 4.56 9.49
C PRO A 622 19.25 3.44 10.44
N PHE A 623 19.71 2.35 9.88
CA PHE A 623 20.33 1.27 10.64
C PHE A 623 21.73 1.70 11.11
N GLY A 624 21.96 1.74 12.42
CA GLY A 624 23.24 2.04 13.04
C GLY A 624 23.79 0.87 13.85
N THR A 625 25.04 0.53 13.68
CA THR A 625 25.63 -0.65 14.32
C THR A 625 25.91 -0.48 15.82
N GLU A 626 25.96 0.75 16.32
CA GLU A 626 26.35 1.04 17.72
C GLU A 626 25.19 0.83 18.71
N GLY A 627 23.95 1.11 18.29
CA GLY A 627 22.77 1.07 19.17
C GLY A 627 22.46 -0.32 19.73
N ILE A 628 22.71 -1.38 18.98
CA ILE A 628 22.35 -2.76 19.35
C ILE A 628 23.08 -3.22 20.63
N SER A 629 24.31 -2.77 20.84
CA SER A 629 25.06 -3.10 22.05
C SER A 629 24.45 -2.48 23.33
N GLY A 630 23.74 -1.36 23.18
CA GLY A 630 22.99 -0.73 24.28
C GLY A 630 21.78 -1.57 24.68
N VAL A 631 21.04 -2.06 23.72
CA VAL A 631 19.90 -2.97 23.93
C VAL A 631 20.36 -4.28 24.54
N TRP A 632 21.46 -4.87 24.04
CA TRP A 632 22.07 -6.06 24.62
C TRP A 632 22.39 -5.89 26.09
N ARG A 633 23.04 -4.77 26.47
CA ARG A 633 23.36 -4.49 27.90
C ARG A 633 22.09 -4.31 28.71
N TRP A 634 21.04 -3.74 28.18
CA TRP A 634 19.76 -3.61 28.88
C TRP A 634 19.12 -4.98 29.12
N LEU A 635 19.01 -5.86 28.13
CA LEU A 635 18.45 -7.20 28.31
C LEU A 635 19.26 -8.02 29.35
N ASN A 636 20.59 -7.88 29.38
CA ASN A 636 21.40 -8.50 30.42
C ASN A 636 21.13 -7.90 31.82
N ARG A 637 20.76 -6.62 31.94
CA ARG A 637 20.29 -6.04 33.21
C ARG A 637 18.94 -6.59 33.62
N VAL A 638 18.00 -6.76 32.68
CA VAL A 638 16.70 -7.42 32.92
C VAL A 638 16.92 -8.85 33.40
N TRP A 639 17.83 -9.59 32.77
CA TRP A 639 18.20 -10.94 33.16
C TRP A 639 18.71 -11.00 34.60
N GLY A 640 19.69 -10.18 34.94
CA GLY A 640 20.25 -10.10 36.30
C GLY A 640 19.26 -9.59 37.34
N LEU A 641 18.35 -8.68 36.94
CA LEU A 641 17.31 -8.16 37.82
C LEU A 641 16.29 -9.25 38.19
N ALA A 642 15.75 -9.95 37.20
CA ALA A 642 14.71 -10.95 37.42
C ALA A 642 15.18 -12.17 38.23
N LEU A 643 16.44 -12.56 38.04
CA LEU A 643 17.05 -13.69 38.78
C LEU A 643 17.71 -13.31 40.11
N SER A 644 17.70 -12.02 40.50
CA SER A 644 18.24 -11.57 41.77
C SER A 644 17.22 -11.75 42.90
N GLU A 645 17.67 -12.21 44.03
CA GLU A 645 16.91 -12.12 45.28
C GLU A 645 17.35 -10.85 46.02
N PRO A 646 16.53 -9.79 46.09
CA PRO A 646 16.86 -8.63 46.87
C PRO A 646 16.81 -8.99 48.37
N ARG A 647 17.49 -8.21 49.17
CA ARG A 647 17.32 -8.30 50.64
C ARG A 647 15.96 -7.69 50.97
N PHE A 648 15.01 -8.54 51.37
CA PHE A 648 13.73 -8.08 51.84
C PHE A 648 13.85 -7.67 53.32
N GLY A 649 13.39 -6.47 53.67
CA GLY A 649 13.38 -5.93 55.01
C GLY A 649 12.05 -5.22 55.30
N GLU A 650 11.99 -4.46 56.42
CA GLU A 650 10.89 -3.52 56.62
C GLU A 650 10.91 -2.45 55.53
N ALA A 651 9.99 -2.56 54.54
CA ALA A 651 9.88 -1.61 53.47
C ALA A 651 9.15 -0.36 53.94
N PRO A 652 9.72 0.85 53.87
CA PRO A 652 8.99 2.07 54.17
C PRO A 652 7.78 2.19 53.22
N ALA A 653 6.62 2.57 53.76
CA ALA A 653 5.38 2.69 53.00
C ALA A 653 5.54 3.55 51.75
N GLN A 654 6.38 4.60 51.81
CA GLN A 654 6.68 5.45 50.65
C GLN A 654 7.43 4.68 49.55
N ALA A 655 8.45 3.87 49.91
CA ALA A 655 9.20 3.08 48.94
C ALA A 655 8.32 2.04 48.24
N VAL A 656 7.39 1.41 48.95
CA VAL A 656 6.38 0.50 48.40
C VAL A 656 5.50 1.24 47.42
N ARG A 657 4.99 2.42 47.78
CA ARG A 657 4.17 3.26 46.89
C ARG A 657 4.96 3.67 45.64
N ASP A 658 6.21 4.04 45.78
CA ASP A 658 7.04 4.48 44.66
C ASP A 658 7.27 3.35 43.63
N VAL A 659 7.53 2.12 44.08
CA VAL A 659 7.68 0.95 43.19
C VAL A 659 6.35 0.59 42.52
N ARG A 660 5.25 0.57 43.27
CA ARG A 660 3.93 0.29 42.71
C ARG A 660 3.52 1.36 41.73
N ARG A 661 3.74 2.63 42.04
CA ARG A 661 3.50 3.76 41.13
C ARG A 661 4.29 3.58 39.82
N LEU A 662 5.58 3.36 39.90
CA LEU A 662 6.44 3.09 38.73
C LEU A 662 5.91 1.94 37.91
N THR A 663 5.49 0.85 38.54
CA THR A 663 4.93 -0.33 37.86
C THR A 663 3.64 0.02 37.14
N HIS A 664 2.68 0.63 37.81
CA HIS A 664 1.38 0.92 37.23
C HIS A 664 1.41 2.04 36.19
N GLN A 665 2.24 3.06 36.35
CA GLN A 665 2.49 4.07 35.32
C GLN A 665 3.13 3.46 34.07
N THR A 666 4.07 2.51 34.26
CA THR A 666 4.68 1.80 33.12
C THR A 666 3.67 0.91 32.39
N ILE A 667 2.79 0.18 33.13
CA ILE A 667 1.74 -0.64 32.51
C ILE A 667 0.80 0.24 31.68
N ARG A 668 0.34 1.36 32.23
CA ARG A 668 -0.51 2.31 31.52
C ARG A 668 0.17 2.81 30.25
N LYS A 669 1.38 3.33 30.36
CA LYS A 669 2.18 3.83 29.24
C LYS A 669 2.42 2.75 28.18
N ALA A 670 2.81 1.55 28.60
CA ALA A 670 3.01 0.42 27.70
C ALA A 670 1.75 0.02 26.96
N THR A 671 0.59 0.05 27.61
CA THR A 671 -0.71 -0.23 26.99
C THR A 671 -1.06 0.80 25.92
N GLU A 672 -0.93 2.09 26.27
CA GLU A 672 -1.18 3.20 25.35
C GLU A 672 -0.24 3.14 24.12
N ASP A 673 1.04 2.80 24.32
CA ASP A 673 2.02 2.66 23.26
C ASP A 673 1.74 1.46 22.36
N MET A 674 1.31 0.33 22.92
CA MET A 674 0.89 -0.85 22.16
C MET A 674 -0.32 -0.54 21.27
N GLU A 675 -1.36 0.12 21.80
CA GLU A 675 -2.55 0.47 21.00
C GLU A 675 -2.21 1.39 19.81
N ARG A 676 -1.10 2.13 19.88
CA ARG A 676 -0.66 3.12 18.88
C ARG A 676 0.56 2.70 18.09
N PHE A 677 1.04 1.45 18.19
CA PHE A 677 2.25 0.94 17.52
C PHE A 677 3.52 1.75 17.84
N ARG A 678 3.61 2.33 19.06
CA ARG A 678 4.76 3.13 19.51
C ARG A 678 5.78 2.29 20.26
N PHE A 679 6.42 1.37 19.57
CA PHE A 679 7.33 0.40 20.19
C PHE A 679 8.59 1.04 20.78
N ASN A 680 9.09 2.12 20.21
CA ASN A 680 10.28 2.83 20.69
C ASN A 680 10.04 3.48 22.07
N THR A 681 8.90 4.09 22.30
CA THR A 681 8.55 4.68 23.60
C THR A 681 8.19 3.63 24.64
N LEU A 682 7.56 2.55 24.21
CA LEU A 682 7.35 1.37 25.07
C LEU A 682 8.68 0.83 25.60
N LEU A 683 9.67 0.60 24.71
CA LEU A 683 11.00 0.14 25.13
C LEU A 683 11.69 1.10 26.09
N SER A 684 11.56 2.41 25.85
CA SER A 684 12.08 3.43 26.77
C SER A 684 11.44 3.32 28.15
N ALA A 685 10.12 3.15 28.23
CA ALA A 685 9.40 2.98 29.50
C ALA A 685 9.87 1.71 30.25
N LEU A 686 10.07 0.59 29.54
CA LEU A 686 10.60 -0.64 30.14
C LEU A 686 12.04 -0.48 30.63
N MET A 687 12.87 0.30 29.91
CA MET A 687 14.24 0.64 30.36
C MET A 687 14.22 1.49 31.62
N GLU A 688 13.32 2.47 31.73
CA GLU A 688 13.13 3.30 32.91
C GLU A 688 12.64 2.48 34.11
N MET A 689 11.67 1.60 33.89
CA MET A 689 11.18 0.66 34.91
C MET A 689 12.31 -0.25 35.40
N THR A 690 13.11 -0.81 34.51
CA THR A 690 14.28 -1.64 34.86
C THR A 690 15.26 -0.86 35.76
N ASN A 691 15.56 0.37 35.41
CA ASN A 691 16.46 1.23 36.21
C ASN A 691 15.84 1.59 37.56
N GLY A 692 14.53 1.81 37.64
CA GLY A 692 13.82 2.04 38.90
C GLY A 692 13.88 0.84 39.84
N LEU A 693 13.52 -0.34 39.31
CA LEU A 693 13.58 -1.59 40.08
C LEU A 693 15.00 -1.91 40.57
N LEU A 694 16.04 -1.67 39.77
CA LEU A 694 17.43 -1.83 40.17
C LEU A 694 17.79 -0.95 41.37
N ARG A 695 17.40 0.31 41.42
CA ARG A 695 17.63 1.22 42.55
C ARG A 695 16.99 0.70 43.82
N HIS A 696 15.75 0.21 43.75
CA HIS A 696 15.05 -0.33 44.92
C HIS A 696 15.63 -1.66 45.40
N ARG A 697 16.08 -2.52 44.48
CA ARG A 697 16.83 -3.74 44.84
C ARG A 697 18.07 -3.46 45.66
N ASP A 698 18.87 -2.51 45.20
CA ASP A 698 20.15 -2.20 45.77
C ASP A 698 20.01 -1.48 47.12
N SER A 699 18.94 -0.71 47.32
CA SER A 699 18.62 -0.05 48.60
C SER A 699 18.04 -1.00 49.66
N GLY A 700 17.52 -2.17 49.31
CA GLY A 700 16.83 -3.09 50.20
C GLY A 700 15.54 -2.54 50.82
N THR A 701 14.87 -1.60 50.16
CA THR A 701 13.66 -0.88 50.62
C THR A 701 12.36 -1.41 50.03
N VAL A 702 12.33 -2.64 49.57
CA VAL A 702 11.15 -3.25 48.91
C VAL A 702 10.76 -4.53 49.61
N ASP A 703 9.43 -4.78 49.78
CA ASP A 703 8.93 -6.05 50.24
C ASP A 703 8.81 -7.07 49.08
N ARG A 704 8.61 -8.34 49.43
CA ARG A 704 8.57 -9.44 48.45
C ARG A 704 7.37 -9.35 47.49
N GLU A 705 6.23 -8.91 47.95
CA GLU A 705 5.01 -8.81 47.15
C GLU A 705 5.15 -7.74 46.09
N THR A 706 5.54 -6.53 46.48
CA THR A 706 5.76 -5.40 45.55
C THR A 706 6.86 -5.70 44.55
N TRP A 707 7.94 -6.38 44.98
CA TRP A 707 9.01 -6.82 44.07
C TRP A 707 8.50 -7.80 43.04
N ASN A 708 7.73 -8.81 43.44
CA ASN A 708 7.21 -9.83 42.57
C ASN A 708 6.20 -9.22 41.57
N GLU A 709 5.36 -8.28 41.99
CA GLU A 709 4.45 -7.52 41.12
C GLU A 709 5.25 -6.76 40.03
N GLY A 710 6.31 -6.06 40.42
CA GLY A 710 7.15 -5.32 39.47
C GLY A 710 7.86 -6.22 38.47
N ILE A 711 8.47 -7.32 38.90
CA ILE A 711 9.16 -8.28 38.03
C ILE A 711 8.16 -8.97 37.10
N GLN A 712 7.03 -9.43 37.62
CA GLN A 712 5.98 -10.05 36.79
C GLN A 712 5.48 -9.12 35.72
N SER A 713 5.16 -7.88 36.07
CA SER A 713 4.66 -6.88 35.13
C SER A 713 5.70 -6.55 34.06
N LEU A 714 6.99 -6.43 34.44
CA LEU A 714 8.07 -6.20 33.49
C LEU A 714 8.19 -7.34 32.47
N LEU A 715 8.16 -8.61 32.93
CA LEU A 715 8.27 -9.78 32.07
C LEU A 715 7.05 -9.90 31.13
N LEU A 716 5.84 -9.63 31.59
CA LEU A 716 4.63 -9.65 30.78
C LEU A 716 4.66 -8.58 29.68
N MET A 717 5.07 -7.34 30.03
CA MET A 717 5.18 -6.26 29.06
C MET A 717 6.34 -6.46 28.07
N LEU A 718 7.41 -7.13 28.47
CA LEU A 718 8.55 -7.44 27.62
C LEU A 718 8.27 -8.61 26.66
N ALA A 719 7.42 -9.55 27.05
CA ALA A 719 7.17 -10.80 26.31
C ALA A 719 6.80 -10.63 24.84
N PRO A 720 5.99 -9.66 24.42
CA PRO A 720 5.72 -9.47 23.00
C PRO A 720 6.94 -9.07 22.17
N ILE A 721 7.86 -8.29 22.75
CA ILE A 721 9.02 -7.72 22.02
C ILE A 721 10.21 -8.66 22.07
N ALA A 722 10.51 -9.21 23.24
CA ALA A 722 11.63 -10.11 23.51
C ALA A 722 11.10 -11.45 24.04
N PRO A 723 10.52 -12.29 23.16
CA PRO A 723 9.74 -13.45 23.59
C PRO A 723 10.57 -14.52 24.28
N HIS A 724 11.80 -14.76 23.83
CA HIS A 724 12.61 -15.87 24.33
C HIS A 724 13.16 -15.61 25.74
N ILE A 725 13.76 -14.43 25.96
CA ILE A 725 14.28 -14.06 27.29
C ILE A 725 13.14 -13.97 28.31
N SER A 726 11.98 -13.47 27.90
CA SER A 726 10.81 -13.36 28.76
C SER A 726 10.29 -14.74 29.18
N GLU A 727 10.19 -15.69 28.26
CA GLU A 727 9.77 -17.06 28.55
C GLU A 727 10.76 -17.76 29.47
N GLU A 728 12.06 -17.62 29.22
CA GLU A 728 13.09 -18.22 30.07
C GLU A 728 13.07 -17.67 31.51
N LEU A 729 12.98 -16.34 31.64
CA LEU A 729 12.88 -15.71 32.95
C LEU A 729 11.58 -16.05 33.68
N TRP A 730 10.49 -16.12 32.95
CA TRP A 730 9.20 -16.54 33.48
C TRP A 730 9.26 -17.94 34.04
N ALA A 731 9.83 -18.89 33.31
CA ALA A 731 10.00 -20.27 33.75
C ALA A 731 10.96 -20.37 34.93
N ARG A 732 12.14 -19.68 34.91
CA ARG A 732 13.15 -19.70 35.99
C ARG A 732 12.67 -19.06 37.28
N THR A 733 11.72 -18.14 37.19
CA THR A 733 11.10 -17.54 38.38
C THR A 733 9.92 -18.35 38.93
N GLY A 734 9.74 -19.59 38.42
CA GLY A 734 8.76 -20.57 38.94
C GLY A 734 7.32 -20.31 38.54
N ARG A 735 7.09 -19.57 37.48
CA ARG A 735 5.77 -19.25 36.99
C ARG A 735 5.26 -20.29 35.98
N PRO A 736 3.93 -20.43 35.81
CA PRO A 736 3.36 -21.43 34.89
C PRO A 736 3.67 -21.12 33.43
N TYR A 737 3.98 -22.13 32.66
CA TYR A 737 4.18 -22.05 31.20
C TYR A 737 2.86 -21.76 30.47
N SER A 738 2.79 -20.90 29.46
CA SER A 738 3.78 -20.03 28.87
C SER A 738 3.50 -18.57 29.25
N VAL A 739 4.52 -17.70 29.23
CA VAL A 739 4.31 -16.26 29.40
C VAL A 739 3.41 -15.69 28.31
N HIS A 740 3.43 -16.30 27.12
CA HIS A 740 2.65 -15.88 25.94
C HIS A 740 1.15 -16.26 26.02
N THR A 741 0.75 -17.03 27.04
CA THR A 741 -0.66 -17.35 27.32
C THR A 741 -1.21 -16.59 28.51
N GLN A 742 -0.38 -15.74 29.13
CA GLN A 742 -0.80 -14.92 30.26
C GLN A 742 -1.55 -13.68 29.79
N ALA A 743 -2.40 -13.15 30.67
CA ALA A 743 -3.09 -11.90 30.42
C ALA A 743 -2.10 -10.70 30.46
N TRP A 744 -2.33 -9.71 29.63
CA TRP A 744 -1.65 -8.43 29.71
C TRP A 744 -1.93 -7.77 31.06
N PRO A 745 -0.91 -7.18 31.73
CA PRO A 745 -1.12 -6.64 33.07
C PRO A 745 -2.05 -5.44 33.03
N ALA A 746 -2.93 -5.37 34.05
CA ALA A 746 -3.80 -4.23 34.27
C ALA A 746 -3.16 -3.23 35.22
N TRP A 747 -3.41 -1.95 35.01
CA TRP A 747 -2.98 -0.90 35.93
C TRP A 747 -4.12 -0.44 36.83
N ASP A 748 -3.78 0.00 38.03
CA ASP A 748 -4.68 0.64 38.98
C ASP A 748 -4.57 2.17 38.80
N PRO A 749 -5.65 2.88 38.45
CA PRO A 749 -5.64 4.34 38.29
C PRO A 749 -5.19 5.10 39.54
N GLU A 750 -5.51 4.60 40.75
CA GLU A 750 -5.12 5.26 41.98
C GLU A 750 -3.60 5.21 42.19
N LEU A 751 -2.99 4.09 41.84
CA LEU A 751 -1.54 3.89 41.92
C LEU A 751 -0.76 4.65 40.84
N THR A 752 -1.43 5.14 39.79
CA THR A 752 -0.76 5.93 38.75
C THR A 752 -0.65 7.42 39.07
N GLN A 753 -1.33 7.88 40.12
CA GLN A 753 -1.33 9.30 40.49
C GLN A 753 0.03 9.69 41.07
N GLU A 754 0.53 10.86 40.69
CA GLU A 754 1.70 11.45 41.30
C GLU A 754 1.31 12.18 42.60
N ASP A 755 2.08 12.03 43.66
CA ASP A 755 1.89 12.81 44.88
C ASP A 755 2.32 14.27 44.64
N GLU A 756 3.34 14.46 43.81
CA GLU A 756 3.91 15.76 43.49
C GLU A 756 4.07 15.93 41.98
N ILE A 757 3.83 17.13 41.51
CA ILE A 757 4.07 17.53 40.09
C ILE A 757 5.18 18.58 40.02
N THR A 758 5.85 18.67 38.89
CA THR A 758 6.82 19.72 38.61
C THR A 758 6.15 20.89 37.92
N LEU A 759 5.90 21.98 38.63
CA LEU A 759 5.46 23.22 38.05
C LEU A 759 6.58 23.88 37.26
N VAL A 760 6.39 23.97 35.96
CA VAL A 760 7.34 24.64 35.05
C VAL A 760 7.02 26.12 35.01
N VAL A 761 7.88 26.95 35.58
CA VAL A 761 7.66 28.41 35.66
C VAL A 761 8.43 29.13 34.56
N GLN A 762 7.71 29.90 33.75
CA GLN A 762 8.29 30.70 32.69
C GLN A 762 8.04 32.20 32.98
N VAL A 763 9.01 33.04 32.65
CA VAL A 763 8.88 34.49 32.65
C VAL A 763 9.20 34.99 31.24
N ASN A 764 8.24 35.67 30.60
CA ASN A 764 8.32 36.16 29.23
C ASN A 764 8.70 35.03 28.23
N GLY A 765 8.03 33.82 28.36
CA GLY A 765 8.25 32.69 27.48
C GLY A 765 9.54 31.91 27.70
N LYS A 766 10.36 32.27 28.68
CA LYS A 766 11.63 31.58 29.01
C LYS A 766 11.53 30.84 30.33
N LEU A 767 11.89 29.57 30.36
CA LEU A 767 11.97 28.74 31.56
C LEU A 767 12.88 29.44 32.61
N ARG A 768 12.36 29.58 33.86
CA ARG A 768 13.09 30.22 34.94
C ARG A 768 13.22 29.34 36.16
N ASP A 769 12.21 28.49 36.44
CA ASP A 769 12.27 27.56 37.55
C ASP A 769 11.44 26.30 37.27
N ARG A 770 11.71 25.26 38.10
CA ARG A 770 10.93 24.04 38.21
C ARG A 770 10.70 23.81 39.70
N ILE A 771 9.44 23.86 40.11
CA ILE A 771 9.04 23.80 41.54
C ILE A 771 8.25 22.51 41.75
N GLN A 772 8.63 21.71 42.73
CA GLN A 772 7.81 20.57 43.17
C GLN A 772 6.61 21.09 43.95
N ALA A 773 5.45 20.55 43.60
CA ALA A 773 4.17 20.93 44.24
C ALA A 773 3.27 19.68 44.33
N PRO A 774 2.39 19.60 45.31
CA PRO A 774 1.37 18.54 45.35
C PRO A 774 0.59 18.44 44.05
N ALA A 775 0.25 17.23 43.63
CA ALA A 775 -0.43 17.01 42.32
C ALA A 775 -1.84 17.60 42.29
N ASP A 776 -2.46 17.72 43.44
CA ASP A 776 -3.78 18.34 43.69
C ASP A 776 -3.75 19.86 43.88
N ILE A 777 -2.59 20.49 43.63
CA ILE A 777 -2.42 21.93 43.80
C ILE A 777 -3.42 22.74 42.97
N ASP A 778 -4.13 23.63 43.61
CA ASP A 778 -5.00 24.54 42.91
C ASP A 778 -4.27 25.69 42.21
N GLU A 779 -4.95 26.37 41.29
CA GLU A 779 -4.38 27.46 40.49
C GLU A 779 -3.84 28.61 41.40
N ALA A 780 -4.54 28.91 42.46
CA ALA A 780 -4.14 30.02 43.36
C ALA A 780 -2.82 29.69 44.04
N ARG A 781 -2.69 28.48 44.59
CA ARG A 781 -1.51 28.02 45.26
C ARG A 781 -0.33 27.82 44.32
N ALA A 782 -0.58 27.30 43.09
CA ALA A 782 0.42 27.17 42.06
C ALA A 782 1.01 28.55 41.65
N LYS A 783 0.16 29.55 41.49
CA LYS A 783 0.63 30.93 41.21
C LYS A 783 1.41 31.52 42.39
N GLU A 784 0.97 31.27 43.60
CA GLU A 784 1.69 31.73 44.81
C GLU A 784 3.10 31.13 44.86
N LEU A 785 3.23 29.79 44.71
CA LEU A 785 4.50 29.12 44.70
C LEU A 785 5.42 29.62 43.60
N ALA A 786 4.88 29.81 42.40
CA ALA A 786 5.63 30.31 41.26
C ALA A 786 6.20 31.74 41.52
N LEU A 787 5.36 32.58 42.05
CA LEU A 787 5.77 33.95 42.39
C LEU A 787 6.75 34.00 43.60
N ALA A 788 6.62 33.11 44.55
CA ALA A 788 7.50 33.04 45.73
C ALA A 788 8.92 32.44 45.42
N SER A 789 9.07 31.81 44.27
CA SER A 789 10.36 31.19 43.90
C SER A 789 11.51 32.21 43.86
N PRO A 790 12.61 31.96 44.57
CA PRO A 790 13.78 32.87 44.57
C PRO A 790 14.44 33.02 43.18
N ARG A 791 14.25 32.02 42.28
CA ARG A 791 14.76 32.09 40.93
C ARG A 791 13.86 32.96 40.04
N VAL A 792 12.55 32.89 40.24
CA VAL A 792 11.55 33.70 39.50
C VAL A 792 11.62 35.15 40.00
N GLN A 793 11.74 35.37 41.31
CA GLN A 793 11.85 36.71 41.92
C GLN A 793 12.94 37.56 41.29
N LYS A 794 14.10 37.00 40.99
CA LYS A 794 15.22 37.71 40.30
C LYS A 794 14.82 38.35 38.96
N PHE A 795 13.70 37.93 38.36
CA PHE A 795 13.22 38.43 37.08
C PHE A 795 12.02 39.34 37.20
N ILE A 796 11.36 39.36 38.37
CA ILE A 796 10.14 40.15 38.60
C ILE A 796 10.32 41.27 39.63
N GLU A 797 11.38 41.21 40.50
CA GLU A 797 11.65 42.22 41.57
C GLU A 797 11.73 43.69 41.08
N GLN A 798 12.15 43.88 39.82
CA GLN A 798 12.30 45.21 39.23
C GLN A 798 11.22 45.58 38.19
N THR A 799 10.19 44.73 38.01
CA THR A 799 9.18 44.90 36.98
C THR A 799 7.82 44.56 37.53
N GLN A 800 6.80 45.35 37.14
CA GLN A 800 5.43 45.05 37.51
C GLN A 800 4.94 43.82 36.74
N VAL A 801 4.49 42.76 37.43
CA VAL A 801 3.90 41.58 36.83
C VAL A 801 2.56 41.93 36.20
N ALA A 802 2.48 41.94 34.89
CA ALA A 802 1.26 42.31 34.14
C ALA A 802 0.17 41.25 34.23
N LYS A 803 0.54 39.94 34.17
CA LYS A 803 -0.40 38.81 34.21
C LYS A 803 0.32 37.53 34.60
N VAL A 804 -0.35 36.70 35.43
CA VAL A 804 0.07 35.35 35.72
C VAL A 804 -0.91 34.37 35.04
N ILE A 805 -0.39 33.50 34.15
CA ILE A 805 -1.21 32.51 33.43
C ILE A 805 -0.89 31.14 34.02
N TYR A 806 -1.90 30.42 34.43
CA TYR A 806 -1.83 29.01 34.81
C TYR A 806 -2.37 28.17 33.66
N VAL A 807 -1.59 27.16 33.27
CA VAL A 807 -1.98 26.17 32.29
C VAL A 807 -2.07 24.84 33.02
N PRO A 808 -3.28 24.28 33.21
CA PRO A 808 -3.41 22.95 33.79
C PRO A 808 -2.67 21.93 32.90
N GLY A 809 -1.94 21.05 33.52
CA GLY A 809 -1.18 19.99 32.81
C GLY A 809 -2.05 18.83 32.39
#